data_c9e99524098b1b67c809acf470c47d13
#
_entry.id   c9e99524098b1b67c809acf470c47d13
#
_cell.length_a   1.000
_cell.length_b   1.000
_cell.length_c   1.000
_cell.angle_alpha   90.00
_cell.angle_beta   90.00
_cell.angle_gamma   90.00
#
_symmetry.space_group_name_H-M   'P 1'
#
loop_
_entity.id
_entity.type
_entity.pdbx_description
1 polymer ?
#
loop_
_entity_poly.entity_id
_entity_poly.type
_entity_poly.pdbx_seq_one_letter_code
_entity_poly.pdbx_strand_id
1 'polypeptide(L)'
;MTSFPTALHHRIRELARIAPDAPAIAAPFQNGLRLSRGALDARASRLARQLRAAGVGAEVRVGVCVERSCELFVALLAVLKAGGVFVPLDPRHPAARLDWIVRDAQLRHGIVDAAGRAALGAPFEHAFDAAADAADGQEVAEDDEAVSVHPRAAAYMIYTSGSTGTPKAVVVEHGPLAAHCDALAAALPIEAGDRLLHFASVNFDAAHECWLAPLATGASIVVAPPQPFAPDAAHALMVSEAVNVAAFPPAYLREFAAVAARDGVPPALRVLAFGGEALPQQAFEFVRRTFPSVRLINGYGPTEAVISPMLWPVEPGETPVLAADDAYASLPIGRVIGPRVARVDGGEGDGVGELLLGGVCVARGYHGRPALTAERFIPDADGEPGARVYRTGDLARLRDDGAFDYLGRLDDQVQVRGVRVEPAEIAACLRSHPAVADAAVVAETGNGPTRLIACVALRAAADDAALKAHVAEQLPAAWQPHRFVRCDALPYTLNGKIDRAALREKIAAARDTTQGGGDAPRTPTEQQLAGIWQTLLGLDAAPSRDDRFFALGADSLAAMQLQAAIRAAVRVNLRLDTLFADPALAELAEAVDRAERETGEPLAAIAARRSTTDAADAAAACAPYVDRAASLAQQRFWVLAQTRDASAAYHIAAHWTIDGTLDRDALQRALDHVIGRHEAWRTTLVDNDDGVVMQRIHAHLPVSIADVDLRDQPPAARDAQAARLAEREAAEPFDLARGPLLRATLVALAG
;
A
#
# COMPACT_ATOMS: atom_id res chain seq x y z
N MET A 1 -21.23 27.98 21.75
CA MET A 1 -21.56 26.72 21.02
C MET A 1 -20.89 26.81 19.66
N THR A 2 -19.83 26.07 19.45
CA THR A 2 -19.14 25.97 18.14
C THR A 2 -20.10 25.35 17.13
N SER A 3 -20.49 26.09 16.11
CA SER A 3 -21.29 25.57 15.00
C SER A 3 -20.40 24.67 14.15
N PHE A 4 -20.72 23.38 14.08
CA PHE A 4 -20.02 22.47 13.17
C PHE A 4 -20.51 22.67 11.73
N PRO A 5 -19.61 22.44 10.73
CA PRO A 5 -20.00 22.40 9.33
C PRO A 5 -21.05 21.30 9.06
N THR A 6 -21.78 21.45 7.96
CA THR A 6 -22.70 20.42 7.44
C THR A 6 -21.95 19.13 7.19
N ALA A 7 -22.54 17.98 7.59
CA ALA A 7 -21.96 16.67 7.39
C ALA A 7 -21.59 16.42 5.90
N LEU A 8 -20.46 15.79 5.65
CA LEU A 8 -19.86 15.67 4.30
C LEU A 8 -20.79 14.95 3.31
N HIS A 9 -21.49 13.90 3.73
CA HIS A 9 -22.41 13.16 2.85
C HIS A 9 -23.61 14.00 2.38
N HIS A 10 -24.04 14.99 3.15
CA HIS A 10 -25.06 15.95 2.71
C HIS A 10 -24.50 16.90 1.64
N ARG A 11 -23.28 17.36 1.81
CA ARG A 11 -22.60 18.25 0.84
C ARG A 11 -22.37 17.53 -0.49
N ILE A 12 -21.89 16.27 -0.42
CA ILE A 12 -21.68 15.44 -1.61
C ILE A 12 -23.01 15.23 -2.35
N ARG A 13 -24.12 14.95 -1.62
CA ARG A 13 -25.45 14.83 -2.20
C ARG A 13 -25.92 16.13 -2.86
N GLU A 14 -25.74 17.28 -2.20
CA GLU A 14 -26.14 18.57 -2.77
C GLU A 14 -25.38 18.87 -4.08
N LEU A 15 -24.07 18.60 -4.12
CA LEU A 15 -23.27 18.71 -5.33
C LEU A 15 -23.72 17.76 -6.44
N ALA A 16 -24.16 16.56 -6.08
CA ALA A 16 -24.73 15.60 -7.03
C ALA A 16 -26.06 16.09 -7.60
N ARG A 17 -26.88 16.76 -6.79
CA ARG A 17 -28.15 17.36 -7.24
C ARG A 17 -27.95 18.57 -8.15
N ILE A 18 -26.93 19.40 -7.85
CA ILE A 18 -26.60 20.59 -8.66
C ILE A 18 -26.00 20.22 -10.01
N ALA A 19 -25.10 19.23 -10.04
CA ALA A 19 -24.37 18.83 -11.25
C ALA A 19 -24.25 17.29 -11.33
N PRO A 20 -25.34 16.57 -11.65
CA PRO A 20 -25.35 15.10 -11.61
C PRO A 20 -24.39 14.45 -12.60
N ASP A 21 -24.16 15.06 -13.74
CA ASP A 21 -23.29 14.54 -14.81
C ASP A 21 -21.81 14.86 -14.59
N ALA A 22 -21.49 15.73 -13.62
CA ALA A 22 -20.09 16.06 -13.34
C ALA A 22 -19.34 14.85 -12.82
N PRO A 23 -18.04 14.70 -13.17
CA PRO A 23 -17.22 13.56 -12.75
C PRO A 23 -17.05 13.53 -11.22
N ALA A 24 -17.12 12.34 -10.63
CA ALA A 24 -16.83 12.11 -9.22
C ALA A 24 -15.66 11.12 -9.03
N ILE A 25 -15.72 9.96 -9.68
CA ILE A 25 -14.71 8.90 -9.51
C ILE A 25 -14.31 8.36 -10.87
N ALA A 26 -13.01 8.21 -11.10
CA ALA A 26 -12.45 7.48 -12.22
C ALA A 26 -11.59 6.32 -11.72
N ALA A 27 -11.85 5.11 -12.20
CA ALA A 27 -11.05 3.91 -11.95
C ALA A 27 -10.67 3.27 -13.29
N PRO A 28 -9.66 3.80 -14.00
CA PRO A 28 -9.29 3.35 -15.34
C PRO A 28 -8.95 1.86 -15.43
N PHE A 29 -8.39 1.28 -14.36
CA PHE A 29 -8.06 -0.15 -14.26
C PHE A 29 -9.30 -1.06 -14.20
N GLN A 30 -10.48 -0.53 -13.87
CA GLN A 30 -11.76 -1.25 -13.90
C GLN A 30 -12.46 -1.06 -15.25
N ASN A 31 -11.84 -1.49 -16.34
CA ASN A 31 -12.37 -1.34 -17.71
C ASN A 31 -12.76 0.10 -18.07
N GLY A 32 -12.03 1.08 -17.51
CA GLY A 32 -12.31 2.50 -17.73
C GLY A 32 -13.53 3.03 -16.98
N LEU A 33 -13.97 2.37 -15.92
CA LEU A 33 -15.15 2.76 -15.12
C LEU A 33 -15.02 4.19 -14.61
N ARG A 34 -16.08 4.96 -14.83
CA ARG A 34 -16.22 6.34 -14.35
C ARG A 34 -17.61 6.51 -13.76
N LEU A 35 -17.68 7.14 -12.59
CA LEU A 35 -18.94 7.51 -11.96
C LEU A 35 -19.08 9.02 -11.99
N SER A 36 -20.24 9.49 -12.43
CA SER A 36 -20.66 10.87 -12.21
C SER A 36 -21.11 11.08 -10.77
N ARG A 37 -21.27 12.33 -10.35
CA ARG A 37 -21.77 12.65 -9.00
C ARG A 37 -23.16 12.05 -8.75
N GLY A 38 -24.04 12.16 -9.73
CA GLY A 38 -25.38 11.58 -9.66
C GLY A 38 -25.35 10.04 -9.54
N ALA A 39 -24.49 9.38 -10.34
CA ALA A 39 -24.35 7.94 -10.30
C ALA A 39 -23.78 7.46 -8.95
N LEU A 40 -22.76 8.14 -8.41
CA LEU A 40 -22.20 7.85 -7.08
C LEU A 40 -23.25 8.03 -5.99
N ASP A 41 -23.98 9.14 -6.00
CA ASP A 41 -25.00 9.45 -5.00
C ASP A 41 -26.16 8.45 -5.04
N ALA A 42 -26.64 8.11 -6.23
CA ALA A 42 -27.72 7.13 -6.43
C ALA A 42 -27.34 5.73 -5.94
N ARG A 43 -26.12 5.23 -6.30
CA ARG A 43 -25.63 3.93 -5.86
C ARG A 43 -25.46 3.90 -4.33
N ALA A 44 -24.82 4.92 -3.75
CA ALA A 44 -24.65 5.01 -2.29
C ALA A 44 -25.98 5.14 -1.55
N SER A 45 -26.97 5.85 -2.10
CA SER A 45 -28.31 5.96 -1.50
C SER A 45 -29.06 4.64 -1.49
N ARG A 46 -28.98 3.85 -2.58
CA ARG A 46 -29.61 2.52 -2.62
C ARG A 46 -29.03 1.60 -1.53
N LEU A 47 -27.70 1.53 -1.44
CA LEU A 47 -27.04 0.71 -0.42
C LEU A 47 -27.32 1.24 1.00
N ALA A 48 -27.38 2.57 1.20
CA ALA A 48 -27.75 3.16 2.48
C ALA A 48 -29.17 2.78 2.92
N ARG A 49 -30.14 2.68 1.98
CA ARG A 49 -31.49 2.19 2.31
C ARG A 49 -31.49 0.74 2.77
N GLN A 50 -30.72 -0.12 2.13
CA GLN A 50 -30.58 -1.53 2.56
C GLN A 50 -29.96 -1.61 3.96
N LEU A 51 -28.92 -0.82 4.22
CA LEU A 51 -28.28 -0.73 5.54
C LEU A 51 -29.27 -0.26 6.62
N ARG A 52 -30.06 0.79 6.35
CA ARG A 52 -31.10 1.27 7.29
C ARG A 52 -32.17 0.23 7.52
N ALA A 53 -32.61 -0.48 6.49
CA ALA A 53 -33.59 -1.56 6.63
C ALA A 53 -33.07 -2.70 7.52
N ALA A 54 -31.74 -2.91 7.57
CA ALA A 54 -31.08 -3.85 8.47
C ALA A 54 -30.77 -3.26 9.87
N GLY A 55 -31.22 -2.04 10.17
CA GLY A 55 -31.05 -1.40 11.47
C GLY A 55 -29.77 -0.55 11.61
N VAL A 56 -29.06 -0.23 10.52
CA VAL A 56 -27.92 0.68 10.58
C VAL A 56 -28.39 2.11 10.79
N GLY A 57 -27.81 2.79 11.76
CA GLY A 57 -28.05 4.18 12.11
C GLY A 57 -26.91 4.71 12.99
N ALA A 58 -27.16 5.80 13.71
CA ALA A 58 -26.14 6.44 14.56
C ALA A 58 -25.49 5.43 15.51
N GLU A 59 -24.15 5.48 15.59
CA GLU A 59 -23.29 4.61 16.41
C GLU A 59 -23.26 3.12 15.98
N VAL A 60 -24.02 2.71 14.97
CA VAL A 60 -23.97 1.34 14.43
C VAL A 60 -22.76 1.20 13.51
N ARG A 61 -21.87 0.26 13.85
CA ARG A 61 -20.64 0.01 13.13
C ARG A 61 -20.87 -0.96 11.98
N VAL A 62 -20.32 -0.62 10.80
CA VAL A 62 -20.40 -1.41 9.59
C VAL A 62 -18.98 -1.69 9.09
N GLY A 63 -18.59 -2.95 9.02
CA GLY A 63 -17.33 -3.37 8.43
C GLY A 63 -17.37 -3.16 6.91
N VAL A 64 -16.36 -2.52 6.35
CA VAL A 64 -16.20 -2.36 4.90
C VAL A 64 -14.96 -3.07 4.46
N CYS A 65 -15.12 -4.30 3.92
CA CYS A 65 -14.04 -5.13 3.42
C CYS A 65 -14.18 -5.28 1.90
N VAL A 66 -13.75 -4.25 1.21
CA VAL A 66 -13.86 -4.09 -0.24
C VAL A 66 -12.50 -3.66 -0.78
N GLU A 67 -12.06 -4.31 -1.85
CA GLU A 67 -10.83 -3.94 -2.55
C GLU A 67 -10.92 -2.51 -3.10
N ARG A 68 -9.77 -1.86 -3.31
CA ARG A 68 -9.74 -0.48 -3.85
C ARG A 68 -10.36 -0.44 -5.25
N SER A 69 -11.51 0.21 -5.35
CA SER A 69 -12.40 0.22 -6.53
C SER A 69 -13.39 1.37 -6.42
N CYS A 70 -14.21 1.61 -7.42
CA CYS A 70 -15.34 2.52 -7.31
C CYS A 70 -16.33 2.05 -6.23
N GLU A 71 -16.54 0.75 -6.10
CA GLU A 71 -17.45 0.12 -5.15
C GLU A 71 -17.06 0.42 -3.70
N LEU A 72 -15.77 0.51 -3.40
CA LEU A 72 -15.27 0.90 -2.08
C LEU A 72 -15.82 2.27 -1.65
N PHE A 73 -15.77 3.27 -2.52
CA PHE A 73 -16.24 4.63 -2.19
C PHE A 73 -17.76 4.70 -2.13
N VAL A 74 -18.46 3.92 -2.97
CA VAL A 74 -19.92 3.74 -2.85
C VAL A 74 -20.27 3.17 -1.50
N ALA A 75 -19.57 2.13 -1.03
CA ALA A 75 -19.78 1.48 0.26
C ALA A 75 -19.53 2.44 1.45
N LEU A 76 -18.37 3.14 1.44
CA LEU A 76 -18.03 4.10 2.50
C LEU A 76 -19.06 5.25 2.59
N LEU A 77 -19.44 5.81 1.43
CA LEU A 77 -20.45 6.87 1.37
C LEU A 77 -21.83 6.36 1.80
N ALA A 78 -22.21 5.13 1.46
CA ALA A 78 -23.48 4.53 1.85
C ALA A 78 -23.60 4.39 3.37
N VAL A 79 -22.52 4.00 4.06
CA VAL A 79 -22.52 3.92 5.53
C VAL A 79 -22.75 5.30 6.15
N LEU A 80 -22.05 6.34 5.66
CA LEU A 80 -22.24 7.72 6.13
C LEU A 80 -23.68 8.22 5.86
N LYS A 81 -24.25 7.91 4.69
CA LYS A 81 -25.64 8.26 4.33
C LYS A 81 -26.66 7.50 5.14
N ALA A 82 -26.35 6.29 5.61
CA ALA A 82 -27.18 5.54 6.54
C ALA A 82 -27.09 6.08 7.98
N GLY A 83 -26.17 7.00 8.26
CA GLY A 83 -25.87 7.51 9.60
C GLY A 83 -25.00 6.56 10.43
N GLY A 84 -24.46 5.51 9.83
CA GLY A 84 -23.60 4.51 10.48
C GLY A 84 -22.15 4.94 10.61
N VAL A 85 -21.36 4.07 11.24
CA VAL A 85 -19.92 4.23 11.47
C VAL A 85 -19.17 3.25 10.59
N PHE A 86 -18.42 3.69 9.59
CA PHE A 86 -17.66 2.74 8.82
C PHE A 86 -16.38 2.31 9.55
N VAL A 87 -16.07 1.01 9.45
CA VAL A 87 -14.86 0.38 9.96
C VAL A 87 -14.16 -0.26 8.77
N PRO A 88 -13.09 0.36 8.23
CA PRO A 88 -12.41 -0.17 7.07
C PRO A 88 -11.63 -1.44 7.42
N LEU A 89 -11.72 -2.44 6.55
CA LEU A 89 -11.04 -3.73 6.64
C LEU A 89 -10.31 -3.97 5.31
N ASP A 90 -8.99 -4.06 5.32
CA ASP A 90 -8.23 -4.37 4.11
C ASP A 90 -8.19 -5.88 3.90
N PRO A 91 -8.76 -6.43 2.80
CA PRO A 91 -8.78 -7.88 2.56
C PRO A 91 -7.39 -8.51 2.44
N ARG A 92 -6.34 -7.72 2.28
CA ARG A 92 -4.94 -8.18 2.24
C ARG A 92 -4.32 -8.37 3.63
N HIS A 93 -5.00 -7.94 4.69
CA HIS A 93 -4.52 -8.21 6.05
C HIS A 93 -4.68 -9.69 6.41
N PRO A 94 -3.82 -10.23 7.30
CA PRO A 94 -3.98 -11.59 7.79
C PRO A 94 -5.39 -11.83 8.35
N ALA A 95 -5.96 -13.00 8.06
CA ALA A 95 -7.30 -13.37 8.51
C ALA A 95 -7.46 -13.26 10.04
N ALA A 96 -6.45 -13.65 10.80
CA ALA A 96 -6.44 -13.54 12.26
C ALA A 96 -6.60 -12.08 12.74
N ARG A 97 -5.99 -11.12 12.04
CA ARG A 97 -6.13 -9.69 12.33
C ARG A 97 -7.53 -9.18 12.00
N LEU A 98 -8.06 -9.56 10.84
CA LEU A 98 -9.41 -9.20 10.42
C LEU A 98 -10.46 -9.74 11.40
N ASP A 99 -10.37 -11.00 11.79
CA ASP A 99 -11.23 -11.66 12.77
C ASP A 99 -11.16 -10.96 14.13
N TRP A 100 -9.96 -10.54 14.54
CA TRP A 100 -9.77 -9.82 15.78
C TRP A 100 -10.50 -8.47 15.73
N ILE A 101 -10.35 -7.68 14.63
CA ILE A 101 -11.04 -6.40 14.45
C ILE A 101 -12.56 -6.58 14.45
N VAL A 102 -13.07 -7.58 13.72
CA VAL A 102 -14.52 -7.88 13.69
C VAL A 102 -15.07 -8.12 15.08
N ARG A 103 -14.36 -8.87 15.92
CA ARG A 103 -14.76 -9.17 17.29
C ARG A 103 -14.64 -7.97 18.23
N ASP A 104 -13.51 -7.25 18.21
CA ASP A 104 -13.28 -6.08 19.09
C ASP A 104 -14.27 -4.94 18.76
N ALA A 105 -14.50 -4.69 17.45
CA ALA A 105 -15.48 -3.72 17.00
C ALA A 105 -16.94 -4.22 17.09
N GLN A 106 -17.17 -5.49 17.43
CA GLN A 106 -18.51 -6.11 17.50
C GLN A 106 -19.31 -5.88 16.20
N LEU A 107 -18.69 -6.13 15.05
CA LEU A 107 -19.31 -5.88 13.75
C LEU A 107 -20.38 -6.93 13.45
N ARG A 108 -21.64 -6.50 13.33
CA ARG A 108 -22.76 -7.33 12.90
C ARG A 108 -23.13 -7.12 11.44
N HIS A 109 -22.81 -5.94 10.90
CA HIS A 109 -23.08 -5.53 9.53
C HIS A 109 -21.77 -5.42 8.77
N GLY A 110 -21.74 -5.88 7.53
CA GLY A 110 -20.56 -5.79 6.67
C GLY A 110 -20.92 -5.57 5.21
N ILE A 111 -20.12 -4.75 4.53
CA ILE A 111 -20.15 -4.60 3.08
C ILE A 111 -18.89 -5.27 2.55
N VAL A 112 -19.05 -6.21 1.62
CA VAL A 112 -17.97 -7.03 1.10
C VAL A 112 -18.06 -7.16 -0.43
N ASP A 113 -16.92 -7.31 -1.07
CA ASP A 113 -16.78 -7.80 -2.45
C ASP A 113 -16.30 -9.26 -2.44
N ALA A 114 -15.90 -9.78 -3.59
CA ALA A 114 -15.37 -11.14 -3.71
C ALA A 114 -14.08 -11.35 -2.88
N ALA A 115 -13.17 -10.36 -2.90
CA ALA A 115 -11.91 -10.42 -2.13
C ALA A 115 -12.18 -10.35 -0.61
N GLY A 116 -13.09 -9.47 -0.18
CA GLY A 116 -13.50 -9.36 1.21
C GLY A 116 -14.19 -10.63 1.73
N ARG A 117 -15.01 -11.26 0.91
CA ARG A 117 -15.62 -12.58 1.25
C ARG A 117 -14.56 -13.66 1.41
N ALA A 118 -13.60 -13.72 0.50
CA ALA A 118 -12.50 -14.69 0.56
C ALA A 118 -11.64 -14.50 1.83
N ALA A 119 -11.37 -13.25 2.20
CA ALA A 119 -10.52 -12.91 3.35
C ALA A 119 -11.21 -13.17 4.71
N LEU A 120 -12.52 -12.91 4.81
CA LEU A 120 -13.28 -12.94 6.07
C LEU A 120 -14.15 -14.19 6.23
N GLY A 121 -14.47 -14.91 5.17
CA GLY A 121 -15.56 -15.91 5.22
C GLY A 121 -16.92 -15.23 5.41
N ALA A 122 -17.69 -15.65 6.43
CA ALA A 122 -19.02 -15.13 6.70
C ALA A 122 -19.18 -14.63 8.15
N PRO A 123 -18.44 -13.60 8.60
CA PRO A 123 -18.44 -13.18 10.01
C PRO A 123 -19.64 -12.25 10.36
N PHE A 124 -20.38 -11.75 9.37
CA PHE A 124 -21.44 -10.75 9.57
C PHE A 124 -22.83 -11.38 9.62
N GLU A 125 -23.68 -10.93 10.52
CA GLU A 125 -25.10 -11.31 10.56
C GLU A 125 -25.85 -10.75 9.34
N HIS A 126 -25.45 -9.54 8.89
CA HIS A 126 -25.97 -8.87 7.71
C HIS A 126 -24.82 -8.49 6.77
N ALA A 127 -24.63 -9.27 5.73
CA ALA A 127 -23.62 -9.03 4.69
C ALA A 127 -24.26 -8.45 3.45
N PHE A 128 -23.70 -7.35 2.94
CA PHE A 128 -24.13 -6.66 1.73
C PHE A 128 -23.04 -6.79 0.66
N ASP A 129 -23.46 -6.97 -0.59
CA ASP A 129 -22.53 -6.97 -1.71
C ASP A 129 -22.28 -5.55 -2.19
N ALA A 130 -20.99 -5.15 -2.24
CA ALA A 130 -20.62 -3.83 -2.73
C ALA A 130 -21.00 -3.59 -4.20
N ALA A 131 -21.10 -4.67 -5.00
CA ALA A 131 -21.39 -4.61 -6.44
C ALA A 131 -22.86 -4.92 -6.79
N ALA A 132 -23.70 -5.34 -5.85
CA ALA A 132 -25.06 -5.84 -6.12
C ALA A 132 -25.96 -4.84 -6.88
N ASP A 133 -25.65 -3.56 -6.83
CA ASP A 133 -26.48 -2.49 -7.42
C ASP A 133 -25.98 -1.96 -8.78
N ALA A 134 -24.97 -2.61 -9.39
CA ALA A 134 -24.47 -2.15 -10.69
C ALA A 134 -25.45 -2.42 -11.86
N ALA A 135 -26.43 -3.30 -11.67
CA ALA A 135 -27.29 -3.82 -12.73
C ALA A 135 -28.74 -3.28 -12.75
N ASP A 136 -29.27 -2.77 -11.65
CA ASP A 136 -30.67 -2.35 -11.58
C ASP A 136 -30.85 -0.83 -11.82
N GLY A 137 -31.36 -0.51 -13.02
CA GLY A 137 -31.75 0.85 -13.44
C GLY A 137 -32.99 1.43 -12.75
N GLN A 138 -33.29 1.04 -11.50
CA GLN A 138 -34.43 1.61 -10.78
C GLN A 138 -34.14 3.05 -10.37
N GLU A 139 -35.02 3.96 -10.79
CA GLU A 139 -35.00 5.37 -10.38
C GLU A 139 -35.03 5.50 -8.85
N VAL A 140 -34.13 6.31 -8.32
CA VAL A 140 -34.11 6.68 -6.90
C VAL A 140 -35.33 7.57 -6.68
N ALA A 141 -36.27 7.13 -5.81
CA ALA A 141 -37.40 7.97 -5.43
C ALA A 141 -36.89 9.32 -4.88
N GLU A 142 -37.50 10.42 -5.30
CA GLU A 142 -37.12 11.80 -4.90
C GLU A 142 -37.23 12.04 -3.37
N ASP A 143 -37.95 11.19 -2.65
CA ASP A 143 -38.25 11.29 -1.22
C ASP A 143 -37.24 10.64 -0.26
N ASP A 144 -36.02 10.34 -0.68
CA ASP A 144 -35.00 9.83 0.23
C ASP A 144 -34.42 10.96 1.10
N GLU A 145 -35.18 11.35 2.15
CA GLU A 145 -34.71 12.32 3.14
C GLU A 145 -33.37 11.88 3.71
N ALA A 146 -32.35 12.73 3.54
CA ALA A 146 -31.03 12.48 4.11
C ALA A 146 -31.15 12.37 5.63
N VAL A 147 -30.65 11.29 6.19
CA VAL A 147 -30.65 11.09 7.65
C VAL A 147 -29.88 12.24 8.31
N SER A 148 -30.57 13.02 9.13
CA SER A 148 -29.92 14.04 9.94
C SER A 148 -28.98 13.38 10.96
N VAL A 149 -27.70 13.62 10.83
CA VAL A 149 -26.68 13.05 11.73
C VAL A 149 -26.18 14.13 12.67
N HIS A 150 -26.19 13.82 13.97
CA HIS A 150 -25.66 14.74 14.97
C HIS A 150 -24.13 14.91 14.75
N PRO A 151 -23.56 16.14 14.80
CA PRO A 151 -22.13 16.35 14.56
C PRO A 151 -21.19 15.54 15.46
N ARG A 152 -21.66 15.16 16.65
CA ARG A 152 -20.92 14.30 17.59
C ARG A 152 -21.21 12.81 17.41
N ALA A 153 -22.03 12.40 16.43
CA ALA A 153 -22.14 10.99 16.08
C ALA A 153 -20.84 10.53 15.40
N ALA A 154 -20.44 9.29 15.66
CA ALA A 154 -19.24 8.71 15.04
C ALA A 154 -19.45 8.56 13.52
N ALA A 155 -18.43 8.94 12.76
CA ALA A 155 -18.36 8.80 11.31
C ALA A 155 -17.55 7.57 10.90
N TYR A 156 -16.41 7.39 11.52
CA TYR A 156 -15.58 6.21 11.28
C TYR A 156 -14.82 5.76 12.52
N MET A 157 -14.33 4.53 12.45
CA MET A 157 -13.48 3.93 13.45
C MET A 157 -12.31 3.22 12.77
N ILE A 158 -11.10 3.71 12.99
CA ILE A 158 -9.88 3.19 12.38
C ILE A 158 -8.99 2.57 13.45
N TYR A 159 -8.51 1.35 13.16
CA TYR A 159 -7.59 0.62 14.03
C TYR A 159 -6.14 1.03 13.78
N THR A 160 -5.51 1.51 14.84
CA THR A 160 -4.07 1.82 14.88
C THR A 160 -3.34 0.83 15.79
N SER A 161 -2.01 0.74 15.67
CA SER A 161 -1.18 -0.04 16.58
C SER A 161 -1.30 0.44 18.02
N GLY A 162 -1.20 -0.48 18.95
CA GLY A 162 -1.33 -0.19 20.39
C GLY A 162 -0.05 -0.42 21.17
N SER A 163 0.33 0.53 22.01
CA SER A 163 1.53 0.45 22.89
C SER A 163 1.49 -0.71 23.88
N THR A 164 0.31 -1.27 24.14
CA THR A 164 0.11 -2.45 24.99
C THR A 164 0.20 -3.78 24.25
N GLY A 165 0.56 -3.77 22.95
CA GLY A 165 0.65 -4.95 22.12
C GLY A 165 -0.67 -5.43 21.51
N THR A 166 -1.77 -4.66 21.68
CA THR A 166 -3.06 -4.93 21.03
C THR A 166 -3.51 -3.68 20.26
N PRO A 167 -4.10 -3.80 19.07
CA PRO A 167 -4.61 -2.66 18.32
C PRO A 167 -5.63 -1.85 19.11
N LYS A 168 -5.71 -0.56 18.81
CA LYS A 168 -6.69 0.37 19.39
C LYS A 168 -7.47 1.06 18.29
N ALA A 169 -8.77 1.18 18.45
CA ALA A 169 -9.63 1.83 17.49
C ALA A 169 -9.88 3.29 17.86
N VAL A 170 -9.50 4.20 16.99
CA VAL A 170 -9.76 5.65 17.13
C VAL A 170 -11.13 5.97 16.56
N VAL A 171 -12.00 6.60 17.35
CA VAL A 171 -13.36 6.98 16.94
C VAL A 171 -13.40 8.45 16.57
N VAL A 172 -13.73 8.75 15.32
CA VAL A 172 -13.83 10.12 14.80
C VAL A 172 -15.29 10.46 14.50
N GLU A 173 -15.70 11.66 14.91
CA GLU A 173 -17.07 12.17 14.79
C GLU A 173 -17.27 12.97 13.48
N HIS A 174 -18.52 13.08 13.02
CA HIS A 174 -18.87 13.77 11.77
C HIS A 174 -18.48 15.26 11.77
N GLY A 175 -18.67 15.96 12.89
CA GLY A 175 -18.35 17.39 13.00
C GLY A 175 -16.86 17.68 12.86
N PRO A 176 -15.98 17.06 13.69
CA PRO A 176 -14.54 17.13 13.54
C PRO A 176 -14.03 16.76 12.15
N LEU A 177 -14.57 15.70 11.53
CA LEU A 177 -14.21 15.28 10.19
C LEU A 177 -14.58 16.32 9.12
N ALA A 178 -15.77 16.90 9.20
CA ALA A 178 -16.20 17.95 8.29
C ALA A 178 -15.34 19.22 8.44
N ALA A 179 -15.06 19.64 9.67
CA ALA A 179 -14.19 20.78 9.95
C ALA A 179 -12.75 20.57 9.44
N HIS A 180 -12.25 19.33 9.54
CA HIS A 180 -10.96 18.96 8.97
C HIS A 180 -10.96 19.08 7.45
N CYS A 181 -11.95 18.48 6.76
CA CYS A 181 -12.01 18.54 5.30
C CYS A 181 -12.14 19.97 4.76
N ASP A 182 -12.87 20.86 5.47
CA ASP A 182 -12.94 22.27 5.13
C ASP A 182 -11.58 22.98 5.26
N ALA A 183 -10.89 22.74 6.38
CA ALA A 183 -9.57 23.30 6.61
C ALA A 183 -8.54 22.80 5.59
N LEU A 184 -8.59 21.51 5.26
CA LEU A 184 -7.72 20.93 4.26
C LEU A 184 -7.99 21.48 2.86
N ALA A 185 -9.26 21.57 2.45
CA ALA A 185 -9.63 22.11 1.15
C ALA A 185 -9.16 23.56 0.96
N ALA A 186 -9.20 24.36 2.03
CA ALA A 186 -8.68 25.73 2.02
C ALA A 186 -7.14 25.76 1.96
N ALA A 187 -6.45 24.85 2.67
CA ALA A 187 -4.99 24.81 2.73
C ALA A 187 -4.35 24.24 1.45
N LEU A 188 -5.01 23.25 0.82
CA LEU A 188 -4.56 22.61 -0.44
C LEU A 188 -5.11 23.29 -1.69
N PRO A 189 -5.76 24.41 -1.64
CA PRO A 189 -6.72 25.05 -2.54
C PRO A 189 -7.34 24.08 -3.56
N ILE A 190 -8.15 23.13 -3.03
CA ILE A 190 -8.87 22.17 -3.86
C ILE A 190 -10.05 22.85 -4.54
N GLU A 191 -10.08 22.80 -5.88
CA GLU A 191 -11.10 23.44 -6.71
C GLU A 191 -12.04 22.41 -7.35
N ALA A 192 -13.24 22.85 -7.74
CA ALA A 192 -14.28 21.98 -8.29
C ALA A 192 -13.91 21.27 -9.61
N GLY A 193 -12.84 21.62 -10.27
CA GLY A 193 -12.34 20.94 -11.48
C GLY A 193 -11.19 20.00 -11.24
N ASP A 194 -10.69 19.93 -10.01
CA ASP A 194 -9.51 19.13 -9.69
C ASP A 194 -9.74 17.62 -9.76
N ARG A 195 -8.65 16.92 -10.01
CA ARG A 195 -8.57 15.45 -10.06
C ARG A 195 -7.49 15.01 -9.10
N LEU A 196 -7.90 14.42 -7.98
CA LEU A 196 -6.99 13.95 -6.94
C LEU A 196 -6.70 12.46 -7.10
N LEU A 197 -5.44 12.08 -6.97
CA LEU A 197 -5.07 10.67 -6.94
C LEU A 197 -5.39 10.06 -5.57
N HIS A 198 -6.25 9.05 -5.54
CA HIS A 198 -6.48 8.24 -4.35
C HIS A 198 -5.54 7.03 -4.37
N PHE A 199 -4.49 7.09 -3.57
CA PHE A 199 -3.38 6.13 -3.54
C PHE A 199 -3.35 5.29 -2.25
N ALA A 200 -3.58 5.89 -1.08
CA ALA A 200 -3.44 5.26 0.21
C ALA A 200 -4.51 4.17 0.48
N SER A 201 -4.20 3.20 1.35
CA SER A 201 -5.20 2.24 1.85
C SER A 201 -6.16 2.92 2.82
N VAL A 202 -7.45 2.63 2.71
CA VAL A 202 -8.51 3.17 3.59
C VAL A 202 -8.40 2.73 5.06
N ASN A 203 -7.50 1.81 5.37
CA ASN A 203 -7.15 1.47 6.76
C ASN A 203 -6.27 2.54 7.43
N PHE A 204 -5.77 3.51 6.66
CA PHE A 204 -5.07 4.69 7.15
C PHE A 204 -5.98 5.91 6.96
N ASP A 205 -6.02 6.74 7.97
CA ASP A 205 -6.89 7.92 7.99
C ASP A 205 -6.57 8.93 6.88
N ALA A 206 -5.30 9.12 6.51
CA ALA A 206 -4.90 9.98 5.38
C ALA A 206 -5.59 9.62 4.06
N ALA A 207 -6.01 8.36 3.84
CA ALA A 207 -6.79 7.99 2.69
C ALA A 207 -8.16 8.68 2.67
N HIS A 208 -8.74 8.95 3.84
CA HIS A 208 -10.10 9.51 3.93
C HIS A 208 -10.15 11.00 3.60
N GLU A 209 -9.11 11.76 3.85
CA GLU A 209 -9.03 13.14 3.36
C GLU A 209 -8.91 13.20 1.83
N CYS A 210 -8.26 12.21 1.21
CA CYS A 210 -8.06 12.15 -0.23
C CYS A 210 -9.32 11.80 -1.05
N TRP A 211 -10.45 11.43 -0.42
CA TRP A 211 -11.71 11.25 -1.12
C TRP A 211 -12.83 12.15 -0.58
N LEU A 212 -12.88 12.39 0.74
CA LEU A 212 -13.95 13.19 1.35
C LEU A 212 -13.82 14.67 1.01
N ALA A 213 -12.63 15.25 1.19
CA ALA A 213 -12.41 16.67 0.89
C ALA A 213 -12.68 17.00 -0.59
N PRO A 214 -12.10 16.26 -1.59
CA PRO A 214 -12.39 16.55 -2.99
C PRO A 214 -13.87 16.35 -3.36
N LEU A 215 -14.50 15.25 -2.96
CA LEU A 215 -15.91 15.03 -3.31
C LEU A 215 -16.85 16.06 -2.66
N ALA A 216 -16.52 16.56 -1.46
CA ALA A 216 -17.31 17.59 -0.77
C ALA A 216 -17.07 19.00 -1.30
N THR A 217 -16.01 19.26 -2.08
CA THR A 217 -15.72 20.54 -2.76
C THR A 217 -16.12 20.54 -4.23
N GLY A 218 -16.51 19.37 -4.76
CA GLY A 218 -16.87 19.23 -6.16
C GLY A 218 -15.69 18.88 -7.08
N ALA A 219 -14.55 18.54 -6.53
CA ALA A 219 -13.47 17.87 -7.26
C ALA A 219 -13.80 16.39 -7.49
N SER A 220 -12.96 15.71 -8.25
CA SER A 220 -13.07 14.28 -8.54
C SER A 220 -11.86 13.51 -8.04
N ILE A 221 -12.00 12.21 -7.88
CA ILE A 221 -10.89 11.31 -7.53
C ILE A 221 -10.54 10.37 -8.67
N VAL A 222 -9.25 10.12 -8.83
CA VAL A 222 -8.70 9.07 -9.70
C VAL A 222 -8.17 7.96 -8.79
N VAL A 223 -8.78 6.80 -8.89
CA VAL A 223 -8.45 5.66 -8.03
C VAL A 223 -7.25 4.91 -8.60
N ALA A 224 -6.20 4.79 -7.82
CA ALA A 224 -5.06 3.96 -8.17
C ALA A 224 -5.44 2.45 -8.09
N PRO A 225 -4.85 1.59 -8.93
CA PRO A 225 -5.05 0.14 -8.83
C PRO A 225 -4.73 -0.39 -7.42
N PRO A 226 -5.26 -1.58 -7.06
CA PRO A 226 -4.81 -2.27 -5.86
C PRO A 226 -3.29 -2.44 -5.82
N GLN A 227 -2.70 -2.38 -4.64
CA GLN A 227 -1.25 -2.47 -4.44
C GLN A 227 -0.70 -3.86 -4.84
N PRO A 228 0.58 -3.97 -5.26
CA PRO A 228 1.59 -2.92 -5.34
C PRO A 228 1.43 -2.04 -6.59
N PHE A 229 1.63 -0.73 -6.44
CA PHE A 229 1.50 0.25 -7.52
C PHE A 229 2.85 0.96 -7.72
N ALA A 230 3.54 0.64 -8.81
CA ALA A 230 4.88 1.14 -9.09
C ALA A 230 4.88 2.64 -9.42
N PRO A 231 5.94 3.40 -9.09
CA PRO A 231 6.04 4.83 -9.40
C PRO A 231 5.89 5.18 -10.88
N ASP A 232 6.41 4.34 -11.78
CA ASP A 232 6.23 4.50 -13.24
C ASP A 232 4.74 4.41 -13.64
N ALA A 233 4.02 3.44 -13.08
CA ALA A 233 2.58 3.29 -13.33
C ALA A 233 1.77 4.46 -12.74
N ALA A 234 2.19 4.97 -11.57
CA ALA A 234 1.58 6.17 -10.97
C ALA A 234 1.79 7.38 -11.86
N HIS A 235 3.00 7.58 -12.37
CA HIS A 235 3.33 8.66 -13.30
C HIS A 235 2.45 8.57 -14.57
N ALA A 236 2.40 7.39 -15.20
CA ALA A 236 1.59 7.16 -16.40
C ALA A 236 0.09 7.43 -16.14
N LEU A 237 -0.44 6.99 -15.01
CA LEU A 237 -1.82 7.24 -14.61
C LEU A 237 -2.07 8.74 -14.39
N MET A 238 -1.16 9.43 -13.71
CA MET A 238 -1.30 10.87 -13.45
C MET A 238 -1.27 11.70 -14.74
N VAL A 239 -0.46 11.30 -15.71
CA VAL A 239 -0.42 11.93 -17.05
C VAL A 239 -1.70 11.63 -17.82
N SER A 240 -2.12 10.38 -17.92
CA SER A 240 -3.29 9.97 -18.71
C SER A 240 -4.61 10.52 -18.17
N GLU A 241 -4.72 10.64 -16.83
CA GLU A 241 -5.91 11.13 -16.15
C GLU A 241 -5.84 12.62 -15.79
N ALA A 242 -4.80 13.33 -16.18
CA ALA A 242 -4.58 14.74 -15.89
C ALA A 242 -4.75 15.07 -14.39
N VAL A 243 -4.11 14.26 -13.53
CA VAL A 243 -4.15 14.43 -12.07
C VAL A 243 -3.41 15.71 -11.69
N ASN A 244 -4.07 16.58 -10.91
CA ASN A 244 -3.47 17.84 -10.45
C ASN A 244 -3.05 17.83 -8.98
N VAL A 245 -3.60 16.94 -8.16
CA VAL A 245 -3.26 16.85 -6.74
C VAL A 245 -2.95 15.39 -6.40
N ALA A 246 -1.84 15.15 -5.73
CA ALA A 246 -1.47 13.82 -5.25
C ALA A 246 -0.85 13.90 -3.86
N ALA A 247 -0.93 12.79 -3.11
CA ALA A 247 -0.30 12.65 -1.80
C ALA A 247 0.42 11.30 -1.72
N PHE A 248 1.69 11.30 -1.30
CA PHE A 248 2.51 10.10 -1.20
C PHE A 248 3.27 10.03 0.13
N PRO A 249 3.55 8.84 0.67
CA PRO A 249 4.55 8.69 1.72
C PRO A 249 5.94 9.12 1.24
N PRO A 250 6.82 9.68 2.09
CA PRO A 250 8.15 10.16 1.74
C PRO A 250 9.01 9.16 0.98
N ALA A 251 8.99 7.89 1.36
CA ALA A 251 9.74 6.84 0.67
C ALA A 251 9.28 6.67 -0.80
N TYR A 252 7.95 6.62 -1.02
CA TYR A 252 7.39 6.52 -2.37
C TYR A 252 7.59 7.81 -3.19
N LEU A 253 7.49 8.98 -2.55
CA LEU A 253 7.73 10.27 -3.18
C LEU A 253 9.14 10.36 -3.79
N ARG A 254 10.16 9.85 -3.12
CA ARG A 254 11.54 9.83 -3.63
C ARG A 254 11.65 9.03 -4.94
N GLU A 255 11.04 7.86 -4.99
CA GLU A 255 11.03 7.01 -6.18
C GLU A 255 10.20 7.65 -7.31
N PHE A 256 9.05 8.22 -6.97
CA PHE A 256 8.23 8.96 -7.92
C PHE A 256 8.97 10.18 -8.50
N ALA A 257 9.73 10.90 -7.67
CA ALA A 257 10.55 12.03 -8.12
C ALA A 257 11.67 11.57 -9.07
N ALA A 258 12.25 10.39 -8.87
CA ALA A 258 13.22 9.83 -9.80
C ALA A 258 12.60 9.51 -11.18
N VAL A 259 11.37 8.98 -11.20
CA VAL A 259 10.61 8.77 -12.44
C VAL A 259 10.30 10.11 -13.12
N ALA A 260 9.79 11.09 -12.36
CA ALA A 260 9.47 12.41 -12.91
C ALA A 260 10.71 13.19 -13.41
N ALA A 261 11.88 12.97 -12.80
CA ALA A 261 13.14 13.54 -13.28
C ALA A 261 13.57 12.95 -14.64
N ARG A 262 13.24 11.69 -14.89
CA ARG A 262 13.54 10.97 -16.15
C ARG A 262 12.50 11.27 -17.24
N ASP A 263 11.21 11.18 -16.91
CA ASP A 263 10.10 11.16 -17.89
C ASP A 263 9.36 12.52 -17.99
N GLY A 264 9.74 13.48 -17.16
CA GLY A 264 9.08 14.78 -17.02
C GLY A 264 8.02 14.80 -15.91
N VAL A 265 7.75 15.98 -15.37
CA VAL A 265 6.69 16.20 -14.39
C VAL A 265 5.33 16.01 -15.05
N PRO A 266 4.35 15.27 -14.43
CA PRO A 266 3.00 15.18 -14.98
C PRO A 266 2.43 16.58 -15.26
N PRO A 267 1.99 16.89 -16.50
CA PRO A 267 1.73 18.28 -16.93
C PRO A 267 0.64 19.01 -16.14
N ALA A 268 -0.32 18.26 -15.60
CA ALA A 268 -1.43 18.82 -14.83
C ALA A 268 -1.12 18.96 -13.33
N LEU A 269 -0.01 18.39 -12.84
CA LEU A 269 0.31 18.34 -11.40
C LEU A 269 0.63 19.75 -10.88
N ARG A 270 -0.15 20.22 -9.90
CA ARG A 270 0.03 21.54 -9.24
C ARG A 270 0.31 21.43 -7.74
N VAL A 271 -0.17 20.38 -7.09
CA VAL A 271 0.04 20.14 -5.65
C VAL A 271 0.51 18.73 -5.42
N LEU A 272 1.57 18.58 -4.64
CA LEU A 272 2.12 17.29 -4.22
C LEU A 272 2.34 17.30 -2.71
N ALA A 273 1.45 16.61 -2.00
CA ALA A 273 1.53 16.44 -0.56
C ALA A 273 2.32 15.19 -0.18
N PHE A 274 2.94 15.21 0.96
CA PHE A 274 3.61 14.05 1.55
C PHE A 274 3.57 14.15 3.08
N GLY A 275 3.71 13.01 3.75
CA GLY A 275 3.65 12.98 5.21
C GLY A 275 3.65 11.56 5.76
N GLY A 276 3.48 11.46 7.09
CA GLY A 276 3.51 10.19 7.81
C GLY A 276 4.91 9.72 8.20
N GLU A 277 5.97 10.27 7.61
CA GLU A 277 7.37 10.04 7.95
C GLU A 277 8.16 11.33 7.77
N ALA A 278 9.29 11.46 8.48
CA ALA A 278 10.22 12.56 8.26
C ALA A 278 10.88 12.41 6.87
N LEU A 279 10.90 13.48 6.09
CA LEU A 279 11.64 13.55 4.83
C LEU A 279 12.99 14.23 5.10
N PRO A 280 14.14 13.54 4.90
CA PRO A 280 15.46 14.13 5.07
C PRO A 280 15.67 15.31 4.11
N GLN A 281 16.43 16.33 4.55
CA GLN A 281 16.69 17.53 3.78
C GLN A 281 17.22 17.25 2.36
N GLN A 282 18.19 16.37 2.22
CA GLN A 282 18.76 16.01 0.91
C GLN A 282 17.72 15.41 -0.04
N ALA A 283 16.82 14.58 0.50
CA ALA A 283 15.74 14.01 -0.29
C ALA A 283 14.73 15.08 -0.71
N PHE A 284 14.41 16.02 0.18
CA PHE A 284 13.55 17.16 -0.13
C PHE A 284 14.16 18.06 -1.20
N GLU A 285 15.45 18.37 -1.13
CA GLU A 285 16.15 19.16 -2.14
C GLU A 285 16.07 18.50 -3.53
N PHE A 286 16.18 17.18 -3.60
CA PHE A 286 15.98 16.44 -4.85
C PHE A 286 14.54 16.58 -5.36
N VAL A 287 13.54 16.37 -4.49
CA VAL A 287 12.12 16.52 -4.82
C VAL A 287 11.83 17.95 -5.30
N ARG A 288 12.33 18.98 -4.58
CA ARG A 288 12.12 20.40 -4.94
C ARG A 288 12.70 20.73 -6.31
N ARG A 289 13.91 20.26 -6.62
CA ARG A 289 14.53 20.45 -7.95
C ARG A 289 13.75 19.76 -9.07
N THR A 290 13.19 18.59 -8.80
CA THR A 290 12.38 17.83 -9.77
C THR A 290 11.03 18.52 -10.05
N PHE A 291 10.41 19.11 -9.03
CA PHE A 291 9.08 19.72 -9.11
C PHE A 291 9.12 21.26 -8.87
N PRO A 292 9.85 22.06 -9.67
CA PRO A 292 10.06 23.47 -9.40
C PRO A 292 8.77 24.31 -9.45
N SER A 293 7.80 23.92 -10.27
CA SER A 293 6.52 24.61 -10.46
C SER A 293 5.36 24.04 -9.64
N VAL A 294 5.61 22.96 -8.86
CA VAL A 294 4.58 22.30 -8.06
C VAL A 294 4.66 22.79 -6.62
N ARG A 295 3.51 23.08 -6.02
CA ARG A 295 3.40 23.35 -4.59
C ARG A 295 3.62 22.07 -3.81
N LEU A 296 4.62 22.04 -2.94
CA LEU A 296 4.94 20.90 -2.07
C LEU A 296 4.34 21.14 -0.69
N ILE A 297 3.78 20.09 -0.06
CA ILE A 297 3.14 20.22 1.25
C ILE A 297 3.56 19.05 2.13
N ASN A 298 4.26 19.35 3.22
CA ASN A 298 4.51 18.37 4.27
C ASN A 298 3.32 18.35 5.23
N GLY A 299 2.68 17.18 5.39
CA GLY A 299 1.56 16.95 6.30
C GLY A 299 1.96 16.12 7.51
N TYR A 300 1.54 16.55 8.69
CA TYR A 300 1.74 15.85 9.94
C TYR A 300 0.40 15.66 10.66
N GLY A 301 0.21 14.47 11.22
CA GLY A 301 -0.90 14.24 12.13
C GLY A 301 -1.02 12.82 12.65
N PRO A 302 -1.37 12.68 13.95
CA PRO A 302 -1.86 11.44 14.51
C PRO A 302 -3.36 11.30 14.21
N THR A 303 -3.83 10.08 14.04
CA THR A 303 -5.25 9.73 13.81
C THR A 303 -6.18 10.30 14.89
N GLU A 304 -5.68 10.40 16.12
CA GLU A 304 -6.38 10.94 17.27
C GLU A 304 -6.66 12.46 17.19
N ALA A 305 -5.95 13.18 16.29
CA ALA A 305 -6.18 14.60 16.01
C ALA A 305 -6.86 14.85 14.66
N VAL A 306 -7.53 13.82 14.12
CA VAL A 306 -8.28 13.82 12.87
C VAL A 306 -7.41 14.13 11.67
N ILE A 307 -6.68 13.11 11.23
CA ILE A 307 -5.88 12.99 10.01
C ILE A 307 -4.66 13.92 10.00
N SER A 308 -4.72 15.05 9.30
CA SER A 308 -3.58 15.97 9.11
C SER A 308 -3.85 17.34 9.76
N PRO A 309 -3.67 17.47 11.10
CA PRO A 309 -3.90 18.73 11.80
C PRO A 309 -2.90 19.84 11.44
N MET A 310 -1.72 19.51 10.92
CA MET A 310 -0.67 20.47 10.64
C MET A 310 -0.12 20.29 9.23
N LEU A 311 0.13 21.42 8.55
CA LEU A 311 0.70 21.47 7.21
C LEU A 311 1.84 22.49 7.14
N TRP A 312 2.84 22.15 6.34
CA TRP A 312 3.93 23.04 5.98
C TRP A 312 4.03 23.14 4.45
N PRO A 313 3.46 24.20 3.87
CA PRO A 313 3.51 24.43 2.43
C PRO A 313 4.85 25.04 2.01
N VAL A 314 5.34 24.63 0.83
CA VAL A 314 6.47 25.24 0.12
C VAL A 314 5.96 25.66 -1.26
N GLU A 315 5.97 26.96 -1.49
CA GLU A 315 5.44 27.52 -2.74
C GLU A 315 6.35 27.23 -3.95
N PRO A 316 5.81 27.25 -5.18
CA PRO A 316 6.63 27.12 -6.39
C PRO A 316 7.78 28.13 -6.41
N GLY A 317 8.99 27.64 -6.70
CA GLY A 317 10.21 28.47 -6.74
C GLY A 317 10.80 28.82 -5.37
N GLU A 318 10.13 28.52 -4.27
CA GLU A 318 10.64 28.72 -2.93
C GLU A 318 11.65 27.62 -2.56
N THR A 319 12.79 28.02 -1.99
CA THR A 319 13.76 27.10 -1.37
C THR A 319 13.87 27.47 0.09
N PRO A 320 13.20 26.74 0.98
CA PRO A 320 13.22 27.08 2.41
C PRO A 320 14.62 26.93 2.97
N VAL A 321 15.01 27.92 3.79
CA VAL A 321 16.24 27.86 4.57
C VAL A 321 15.96 26.97 5.78
N LEU A 322 16.53 25.77 5.77
CA LEU A 322 16.54 24.87 6.92
C LEU A 322 17.80 25.17 7.74
N ALA A 323 17.71 25.12 9.07
CA ALA A 323 18.84 25.44 9.94
C ALA A 323 20.01 24.46 9.68
N ALA A 324 21.16 24.99 9.30
CA ALA A 324 22.32 24.20 8.83
C ALA A 324 22.99 23.36 9.93
N ASP A 325 22.75 23.67 11.20
CA ASP A 325 23.44 23.11 12.37
C ASP A 325 22.59 22.16 13.23
N ASP A 326 21.41 21.76 12.76
CA ASP A 326 20.52 20.91 13.55
C ASP A 326 20.78 19.43 13.24
N ALA A 327 21.20 18.66 14.24
CA ALA A 327 21.38 17.19 14.14
C ALA A 327 20.07 16.45 13.76
N TYR A 328 18.95 17.17 13.78
CA TYR A 328 17.61 16.70 13.45
C TYR A 328 17.08 17.25 12.11
N ALA A 329 17.95 17.59 11.16
CA ALA A 329 17.62 18.26 9.88
C ALA A 329 16.50 17.58 9.08
N SER A 330 15.27 17.63 9.61
CA SER A 330 14.03 17.29 8.94
C SER A 330 13.24 18.55 8.61
N LEU A 331 12.29 18.42 7.68
CA LEU A 331 11.37 19.50 7.36
C LEU A 331 10.46 19.81 8.54
N PRO A 332 10.08 21.10 8.75
CA PRO A 332 9.06 21.45 9.73
C PRO A 332 7.77 20.67 9.48
N ILE A 333 7.07 20.32 10.55
CA ILE A 333 5.72 19.75 10.48
C ILE A 333 4.64 20.83 10.27
N GLY A 334 5.06 22.10 10.30
CA GLY A 334 4.25 23.23 9.88
C GLY A 334 3.40 23.84 10.97
N ARG A 335 2.25 24.39 10.58
CA ARG A 335 1.28 25.06 11.44
C ARG A 335 -0.06 24.35 11.44
N VAL A 336 -0.85 24.52 12.49
CA VAL A 336 -2.21 23.97 12.54
C VAL A 336 -3.09 24.54 11.43
N ILE A 337 -3.97 23.70 10.90
CA ILE A 337 -5.01 24.13 9.96
C ILE A 337 -6.39 24.03 10.61
N GLY A 338 -7.27 24.95 10.24
CA GLY A 338 -8.65 25.00 10.74
C GLY A 338 -8.76 25.30 12.23
N PRO A 339 -9.88 24.92 12.87
CA PRO A 339 -10.18 25.27 14.27
C PRO A 339 -9.45 24.36 15.26
N ARG A 340 -8.13 24.41 15.26
CA ARG A 340 -7.23 23.61 16.09
C ARG A 340 -6.30 24.48 16.92
N VAL A 341 -5.76 23.87 17.96
CA VAL A 341 -4.72 24.44 18.84
C VAL A 341 -3.55 23.46 18.87
N ALA A 342 -2.32 23.97 18.77
CA ALA A 342 -1.10 23.21 19.05
C ALA A 342 -0.28 23.93 20.11
N ARG A 343 0.28 23.18 21.06
CA ARG A 343 1.14 23.67 22.14
C ARG A 343 2.24 22.67 22.42
N VAL A 344 3.33 23.16 23.00
CA VAL A 344 4.42 22.35 23.52
C VAL A 344 4.30 22.33 25.03
N ASP A 345 4.19 21.14 25.64
CA ASP A 345 4.11 20.93 27.07
C ASP A 345 5.52 20.69 27.65
N GLY A 346 5.89 21.42 28.72
CA GLY A 346 7.18 21.27 29.41
C GLY A 346 8.33 22.12 28.83
N GLY A 347 8.07 23.00 27.87
CA GLY A 347 9.09 23.84 27.22
C GLY A 347 9.54 25.04 28.05
N GLU A 348 10.23 24.82 29.18
CA GLU A 348 10.92 25.91 29.86
C GLU A 348 12.27 26.20 29.16
N GLY A 349 12.38 27.36 28.53
CA GLY A 349 13.64 27.94 28.06
C GLY A 349 13.97 27.80 26.58
N ASP A 350 13.77 26.65 25.95
CA ASP A 350 14.14 26.38 24.55
C ASP A 350 12.94 26.06 23.62
N GLY A 351 11.72 26.12 24.15
CA GLY A 351 10.50 25.86 23.41
C GLY A 351 10.33 24.38 22.96
N VAL A 352 11.07 23.45 23.57
CA VAL A 352 11.03 22.02 23.28
C VAL A 352 10.20 21.27 24.31
N GLY A 353 9.27 20.41 23.87
CA GLY A 353 8.46 19.57 24.75
C GLY A 353 7.51 18.66 24.00
N GLU A 354 6.60 18.00 24.71
CA GLU A 354 5.58 17.18 24.09
C GLU A 354 4.59 18.04 23.31
N LEU A 355 4.34 17.68 22.04
CA LEU A 355 3.32 18.32 21.22
C LEU A 355 1.93 17.92 21.69
N LEU A 356 1.11 18.90 22.07
CA LEU A 356 -0.30 18.75 22.41
C LEU A 356 -1.16 19.32 21.29
N LEU A 357 -2.16 18.54 20.83
CA LEU A 357 -3.10 18.97 19.78
C LEU A 357 -4.52 19.03 20.34
N GLY A 358 -5.16 20.18 20.20
CA GLY A 358 -6.49 20.47 20.72
C GLY A 358 -7.44 21.13 19.73
N GLY A 359 -8.55 21.63 20.26
CA GLY A 359 -9.59 22.31 19.49
C GLY A 359 -10.71 21.37 19.03
N VAL A 360 -11.45 21.79 18.02
CA VAL A 360 -12.67 21.11 17.54
C VAL A 360 -12.35 19.74 16.93
N CYS A 361 -11.21 19.61 16.28
CA CYS A 361 -10.84 18.41 15.52
C CYS A 361 -10.00 17.43 16.36
N VAL A 362 -10.46 17.07 17.55
CA VAL A 362 -9.91 15.99 18.37
C VAL A 362 -10.88 14.81 18.33
N ALA A 363 -10.37 13.60 18.14
CA ALA A 363 -11.16 12.39 18.11
C ALA A 363 -11.93 12.18 19.45
N ARG A 364 -13.00 11.39 19.41
CA ARG A 364 -13.77 11.06 20.61
C ARG A 364 -12.91 10.34 21.65
N GLY A 365 -12.02 9.46 21.20
CA GLY A 365 -11.17 8.62 22.01
C GLY A 365 -11.01 7.23 21.41
N TYR A 366 -10.63 6.27 22.23
CA TYR A 366 -10.44 4.87 21.84
C TYR A 366 -11.65 4.02 22.20
N HIS A 367 -12.14 3.24 21.24
CA HIS A 367 -13.26 2.33 21.43
C HIS A 367 -12.98 1.30 22.53
N GLY A 368 -13.89 1.19 23.50
CA GLY A 368 -13.76 0.22 24.60
C GLY A 368 -12.54 0.37 25.49
N ARG A 369 -11.80 1.51 25.43
CA ARG A 369 -10.57 1.76 26.19
C ARG A 369 -10.67 3.07 26.98
N PRO A 370 -11.55 3.19 28.00
CA PRO A 370 -11.77 4.46 28.71
C PRO A 370 -10.54 4.96 29.48
N ALA A 371 -9.76 4.06 30.10
CA ALA A 371 -8.54 4.42 30.83
C ALA A 371 -7.49 5.03 29.88
N LEU A 372 -7.21 4.39 28.76
CA LEU A 372 -6.28 4.90 27.74
C LEU A 372 -6.79 6.21 27.12
N THR A 373 -8.10 6.34 26.94
CA THR A 373 -8.70 7.60 26.46
C THR A 373 -8.45 8.72 27.46
N ALA A 374 -8.67 8.51 28.75
CA ALA A 374 -8.44 9.51 29.79
C ALA A 374 -6.95 9.88 29.95
N GLU A 375 -6.04 8.92 29.72
CA GLU A 375 -4.59 9.15 29.75
C GLU A 375 -4.11 10.05 28.61
N ARG A 376 -4.66 9.84 27.40
CA ARG A 376 -4.17 10.51 26.19
C ARG A 376 -4.98 11.73 25.78
N PHE A 377 -6.27 11.78 26.09
CA PHE A 377 -7.17 12.91 25.82
C PHE A 377 -7.46 13.64 27.10
N ILE A 378 -6.56 14.52 27.50
CA ILE A 378 -6.63 15.24 28.78
C ILE A 378 -7.44 16.54 28.66
N PRO A 379 -7.99 17.09 29.76
CA PRO A 379 -8.62 18.41 29.75
C PRO A 379 -7.65 19.48 29.23
N ASP A 380 -8.17 20.39 28.41
CA ASP A 380 -7.43 21.57 27.97
C ASP A 380 -7.50 22.66 29.06
N ALA A 381 -6.36 22.88 29.74
CA ALA A 381 -6.31 23.85 30.84
C ALA A 381 -6.53 25.32 30.40
N ASP A 382 -6.19 25.62 29.12
CA ASP A 382 -6.29 26.99 28.55
C ASP A 382 -7.49 27.10 27.57
N GLY A 383 -8.26 26.02 27.40
CA GLY A 383 -9.39 25.95 26.48
C GLY A 383 -10.73 26.27 27.15
N GLU A 384 -11.78 26.27 26.34
CA GLU A 384 -13.16 26.38 26.80
C GLU A 384 -13.51 25.20 27.73
N PRO A 385 -14.43 25.39 28.71
CA PRO A 385 -14.88 24.30 29.59
C PRO A 385 -15.32 23.06 28.81
N GLY A 386 -14.69 21.91 29.12
CA GLY A 386 -14.91 20.63 28.42
C GLY A 386 -14.08 20.41 27.17
N ALA A 387 -13.22 21.38 26.79
CA ALA A 387 -12.23 21.19 25.74
C ALA A 387 -11.17 20.16 26.16
N ARG A 388 -10.63 19.45 25.17
CA ARG A 388 -9.60 18.44 25.37
C ARG A 388 -8.42 18.66 24.43
N VAL A 389 -7.25 18.26 24.90
CA VAL A 389 -6.05 18.13 24.08
C VAL A 389 -5.61 16.66 24.03
N TYR A 390 -5.10 16.26 22.89
CA TYR A 390 -4.47 14.96 22.71
C TYR A 390 -2.97 15.06 22.95
N ARG A 391 -2.45 14.21 23.79
CA ARG A 391 -1.02 14.01 24.04
C ARG A 391 -0.45 13.13 22.94
N THR A 392 0.35 13.74 22.03
CA THR A 392 0.84 13.04 20.85
C THR A 392 1.91 12.00 21.16
N GLY A 393 2.70 12.24 22.22
CA GLY A 393 3.94 11.53 22.49
C GLY A 393 5.08 11.95 21.55
N ASP A 394 4.88 12.97 20.72
CA ASP A 394 5.88 13.54 19.83
C ASP A 394 6.58 14.70 20.52
N LEU A 395 7.91 14.75 20.42
CA LEU A 395 8.73 15.86 20.84
C LEU A 395 8.79 16.90 19.72
N ALA A 396 8.44 18.12 20.02
CA ALA A 396 8.43 19.21 19.06
C ALA A 396 9.05 20.48 19.61
N ARG A 397 9.47 21.37 18.72
CA ARG A 397 9.93 22.72 19.02
C ARG A 397 9.08 23.74 18.26
N LEU A 398 8.57 24.73 18.97
CA LEU A 398 7.91 25.88 18.38
C LEU A 398 8.96 26.86 17.84
N ARG A 399 8.90 27.17 16.56
CA ARG A 399 9.78 28.12 15.87
C ARG A 399 9.29 29.56 16.04
N ASP A 400 10.17 30.52 15.82
CA ASP A 400 9.85 31.97 15.88
C ASP A 400 8.80 32.36 14.80
N ASP A 401 8.75 31.64 13.68
CA ASP A 401 7.76 31.86 12.63
C ASP A 401 6.40 31.21 12.94
N GLY A 402 6.23 30.56 14.09
CA GLY A 402 5.00 29.90 14.53
C GLY A 402 4.77 28.52 13.91
N ALA A 403 5.70 27.99 13.12
CA ALA A 403 5.70 26.60 12.69
C ALA A 403 6.33 25.70 13.79
N PHE A 404 6.13 24.39 13.68
CA PHE A 404 6.70 23.41 14.57
C PHE A 404 7.73 22.54 13.85
N ASP A 405 8.85 22.26 14.50
CA ASP A 405 9.80 21.23 14.12
C ASP A 405 9.47 19.94 14.86
N TYR A 406 9.62 18.80 14.19
CA TYR A 406 9.52 17.48 14.79
C TYR A 406 10.91 17.02 15.24
N LEU A 407 11.07 16.67 16.50
CA LEU A 407 12.35 16.27 17.10
C LEU A 407 12.42 14.78 17.47
N GLY A 408 11.36 14.04 17.23
CA GLY A 408 11.30 12.61 17.53
C GLY A 408 10.13 12.22 18.41
N ARG A 409 10.21 11.03 19.03
CA ARG A 409 9.17 10.49 19.90
C ARG A 409 9.67 10.38 21.33
N LEU A 410 8.76 10.62 22.27
CA LEU A 410 8.96 10.34 23.71
C LEU A 410 8.80 8.84 24.03
N ASP A 411 8.12 8.09 23.16
CA ASP A 411 7.90 6.65 23.26
C ASP A 411 8.60 5.91 22.11
N ASP A 412 8.29 4.63 21.96
CA ASP A 412 8.95 3.70 21.05
C ASP A 412 8.27 3.53 19.71
N GLN A 413 7.18 4.20 19.53
CA GLN A 413 6.42 4.16 18.30
C GLN A 413 7.25 4.67 17.14
N VAL A 414 7.15 3.99 16.00
CA VAL A 414 7.89 4.31 14.79
C VAL A 414 6.99 4.31 13.58
N GLN A 415 7.44 5.00 12.54
CA GLN A 415 6.85 4.92 11.22
C GLN A 415 7.74 4.03 10.34
N VAL A 416 7.11 3.07 9.67
CA VAL A 416 7.77 2.15 8.73
C VAL A 416 7.02 2.20 7.42
N ARG A 417 7.62 2.78 6.39
CA ARG A 417 6.98 2.95 5.05
C ARG A 417 5.61 3.66 5.13
N GLY A 418 5.50 4.70 5.95
CA GLY A 418 4.28 5.45 6.18
C GLY A 418 3.25 4.76 7.08
N VAL A 419 3.57 3.60 7.63
CA VAL A 419 2.71 2.84 8.53
C VAL A 419 3.16 3.06 9.98
N ARG A 420 2.23 3.48 10.85
CA ARG A 420 2.47 3.63 12.29
C ARG A 420 2.60 2.24 12.92
N VAL A 421 3.75 1.96 13.51
CA VAL A 421 4.11 0.65 14.10
C VAL A 421 4.46 0.81 15.56
N GLU A 422 3.87 -0.04 16.39
CA GLU A 422 4.25 -0.18 17.80
C GLU A 422 5.17 -1.42 17.94
N PRO A 423 6.45 -1.24 18.24
CA PRO A 423 7.36 -2.36 18.46
C PRO A 423 6.87 -3.36 19.52
N ALA A 424 6.11 -2.87 20.51
CA ALA A 424 5.51 -3.69 21.55
C ALA A 424 4.49 -4.72 21.02
N GLU A 425 3.74 -4.39 19.97
CA GLU A 425 2.77 -5.30 19.34
C GLU A 425 3.48 -6.45 18.63
N ILE A 426 4.58 -6.17 17.95
CA ILE A 426 5.40 -7.19 17.30
C ILE A 426 6.07 -8.09 18.36
N ALA A 427 6.57 -7.49 19.43
CA ALA A 427 7.17 -8.23 20.53
C ALA A 427 6.14 -9.13 21.23
N ALA A 428 4.89 -8.68 21.39
CA ALA A 428 3.81 -9.50 21.93
C ALA A 428 3.47 -10.68 21.00
N CYS A 429 3.41 -10.45 19.70
CA CYS A 429 3.22 -11.50 18.71
C CYS A 429 4.35 -12.53 18.79
N LEU A 430 5.61 -12.11 18.84
CA LEU A 430 6.75 -13.02 18.97
C LEU A 430 6.70 -13.83 20.26
N ARG A 431 6.32 -13.23 21.39
CA ARG A 431 6.17 -13.94 22.68
C ARG A 431 5.07 -14.99 22.66
N SER A 432 4.08 -14.88 21.77
CA SER A 432 3.06 -15.93 21.59
C SER A 432 3.58 -17.18 20.89
N HIS A 433 4.76 -17.12 20.25
CA HIS A 433 5.38 -18.29 19.64
C HIS A 433 5.91 -19.26 20.71
N PRO A 434 5.62 -20.59 20.64
CA PRO A 434 5.98 -21.56 21.68
C PRO A 434 7.48 -21.61 22.04
N ALA A 435 8.36 -21.37 21.08
CA ALA A 435 9.80 -21.40 21.28
C ALA A 435 10.39 -20.10 21.86
N VAL A 436 9.62 -19.01 21.94
CA VAL A 436 10.11 -17.71 22.41
C VAL A 436 9.85 -17.56 23.91
N ALA A 437 10.91 -17.33 24.67
CA ALA A 437 10.82 -17.01 26.10
C ALA A 437 10.47 -15.53 26.31
N ASP A 438 11.13 -14.65 25.55
CA ASP A 438 10.89 -13.21 25.58
C ASP A 438 11.34 -12.56 24.27
N ALA A 439 10.78 -11.37 23.97
CA ALA A 439 11.08 -10.65 22.77
C ALA A 439 10.99 -9.14 22.99
N ALA A 440 11.86 -8.40 22.32
CA ALA A 440 11.83 -6.94 22.20
C ALA A 440 12.10 -6.56 20.75
N VAL A 441 11.47 -5.49 20.27
CA VAL A 441 11.70 -4.98 18.93
C VAL A 441 12.21 -3.54 19.01
N VAL A 442 13.24 -3.26 18.23
CA VAL A 442 13.87 -1.94 18.13
C VAL A 442 13.80 -1.49 16.69
N ALA A 443 13.43 -0.26 16.48
CA ALA A 443 13.55 0.37 15.18
C ALA A 443 14.95 0.97 15.03
N GLU A 444 15.54 0.72 13.89
CA GLU A 444 16.80 1.28 13.47
C GLU A 444 16.54 2.32 12.40
N THR A 445 16.75 3.58 12.75
CA THR A 445 16.63 4.73 11.87
C THR A 445 18.02 5.21 11.48
N GLY A 446 18.25 5.48 10.19
CA GLY A 446 19.51 5.97 9.65
C GLY A 446 19.28 6.69 8.32
N ASN A 447 20.30 6.80 7.47
CA ASN A 447 20.19 7.41 6.15
C ASN A 447 19.31 6.61 5.14
N GLY A 448 18.82 5.43 5.55
CA GLY A 448 17.93 4.54 4.79
C GLY A 448 16.51 4.44 5.37
N PRO A 449 15.68 3.55 4.83
CA PRO A 449 14.34 3.28 5.37
C PRO A 449 14.44 2.70 6.79
N THR A 450 13.49 3.07 7.66
CA THR A 450 13.36 2.51 9.01
C THR A 450 13.27 0.98 8.97
N ARG A 451 14.13 0.30 9.73
CA ARG A 451 14.19 -1.16 9.84
C ARG A 451 13.79 -1.63 11.22
N LEU A 452 13.02 -2.70 11.31
CA LEU A 452 12.63 -3.34 12.56
C LEU A 452 13.57 -4.50 12.85
N ILE A 453 14.17 -4.51 14.04
CA ILE A 453 15.05 -5.57 14.50
C ILE A 453 14.43 -6.21 15.74
N ALA A 454 14.18 -7.51 15.68
CA ALA A 454 13.64 -8.28 16.79
C ALA A 454 14.76 -8.96 17.57
N CYS A 455 14.90 -8.62 18.84
CA CYS A 455 15.75 -9.34 19.78
C CYS A 455 14.90 -10.40 20.49
N VAL A 456 15.32 -11.67 20.40
CA VAL A 456 14.54 -12.78 20.91
C VAL A 456 15.39 -13.67 21.84
N ALA A 457 14.84 -13.95 23.01
CA ALA A 457 15.33 -14.99 23.90
C ALA A 457 14.50 -16.25 23.67
N LEU A 458 15.15 -17.36 23.33
CA LEU A 458 14.47 -18.61 23.02
C LEU A 458 14.49 -19.55 24.21
N ARG A 459 13.40 -20.30 24.40
CA ARG A 459 13.31 -21.44 25.33
C ARG A 459 13.44 -22.81 24.64
N ALA A 460 13.28 -22.81 23.31
CA ALA A 460 13.45 -23.98 22.45
C ALA A 460 14.03 -23.55 21.10
N ALA A 461 14.64 -24.48 20.36
CA ALA A 461 15.19 -24.16 19.04
C ALA A 461 14.10 -23.70 18.06
N ALA A 462 14.32 -22.58 17.43
CA ALA A 462 13.51 -22.08 16.32
C ALA A 462 14.44 -21.30 15.39
N ASP A 463 14.26 -21.44 14.10
CA ASP A 463 14.99 -20.64 13.10
C ASP A 463 14.26 -19.31 12.79
N ASP A 464 14.90 -18.44 12.03
CA ASP A 464 14.33 -17.15 11.67
C ASP A 464 13.14 -17.29 10.72
N ALA A 465 13.11 -18.36 9.92
CA ALA A 465 12.01 -18.63 8.99
C ALA A 465 10.72 -18.95 9.75
N ALA A 466 10.80 -19.76 10.80
CA ALA A 466 9.65 -20.07 11.67
C ALA A 466 9.12 -18.82 12.38
N LEU A 467 10.01 -17.98 12.91
CA LEU A 467 9.63 -16.73 13.56
C LEU A 467 9.01 -15.72 12.59
N LYS A 468 9.57 -15.62 11.38
CA LYS A 468 9.00 -14.79 10.30
C LYS A 468 7.60 -15.26 9.89
N ALA A 469 7.43 -16.57 9.70
CA ALA A 469 6.14 -17.17 9.36
C ALA A 469 5.08 -16.87 10.43
N HIS A 470 5.43 -17.06 11.71
CA HIS A 470 4.51 -16.76 12.82
C HIS A 470 4.07 -15.30 12.87
N VAL A 471 4.99 -14.36 12.63
CA VAL A 471 4.66 -12.93 12.57
C VAL A 471 3.80 -12.63 11.33
N ALA A 472 4.10 -13.24 10.17
CA ALA A 472 3.36 -13.03 8.93
C ALA A 472 1.90 -13.54 8.99
N GLU A 473 1.64 -14.58 9.79
CA GLU A 473 0.29 -15.09 10.03
C GLU A 473 -0.61 -14.12 10.81
N GLN A 474 -0.02 -13.23 11.61
CA GLN A 474 -0.74 -12.38 12.55
C GLN A 474 -0.66 -10.88 12.26
N LEU A 475 0.44 -10.43 11.66
CA LEU A 475 0.73 -9.01 11.47
C LEU A 475 0.97 -8.63 10.00
N PRO A 476 0.61 -7.40 9.60
CA PRO A 476 0.81 -6.90 8.24
C PRO A 476 2.29 -6.95 7.80
N ALA A 477 2.54 -7.05 6.51
CA ALA A 477 3.89 -7.17 5.94
C ALA A 477 4.86 -6.03 6.36
N ALA A 478 4.36 -4.80 6.52
CA ALA A 478 5.16 -3.65 6.96
C ALA A 478 5.67 -3.78 8.42
N TRP A 479 5.09 -4.68 9.21
CA TRP A 479 5.42 -4.89 10.63
C TRP A 479 6.35 -6.08 10.85
N GLN A 480 6.75 -6.77 9.81
CA GLN A 480 7.64 -7.92 9.92
C GLN A 480 9.07 -7.46 10.21
N PRO A 481 9.74 -8.02 11.23
CA PRO A 481 11.14 -7.72 11.50
C PRO A 481 12.03 -8.07 10.31
N HIS A 482 12.95 -7.15 9.98
CA HIS A 482 13.94 -7.37 8.93
C HIS A 482 15.01 -8.38 9.38
N ARG A 483 15.32 -8.37 10.68
CA ARG A 483 16.35 -9.23 11.27
C ARG A 483 15.96 -9.70 12.66
N PHE A 484 16.41 -10.90 13.02
CA PHE A 484 16.32 -11.44 14.36
C PHE A 484 17.71 -11.51 14.99
N VAL A 485 17.84 -11.01 16.23
CA VAL A 485 19.05 -11.08 17.04
C VAL A 485 18.78 -12.01 18.22
N ARG A 486 19.58 -13.05 18.36
CA ARG A 486 19.47 -14.01 19.45
C ARG A 486 20.10 -13.45 20.71
N CYS A 487 19.39 -13.57 21.83
CA CYS A 487 19.87 -13.17 23.13
C CYS A 487 19.64 -14.34 24.11
N ASP A 488 20.59 -14.59 25.03
CA ASP A 488 20.34 -15.52 26.11
C ASP A 488 19.24 -15.02 27.04
N ALA A 489 19.24 -13.71 27.29
CA ALA A 489 18.18 -12.99 27.98
C ALA A 489 18.14 -11.54 27.49
N LEU A 490 16.95 -10.93 27.52
CA LEU A 490 16.81 -9.49 27.25
C LEU A 490 17.38 -8.67 28.42
N PRO A 491 18.04 -7.54 28.13
CA PRO A 491 18.50 -6.63 29.19
C PRO A 491 17.34 -5.87 29.80
N TYR A 492 17.29 -5.80 31.13
CA TYR A 492 16.31 -5.04 31.90
C TYR A 492 16.99 -4.02 32.80
N THR A 493 16.38 -2.86 32.94
CA THR A 493 16.75 -1.85 33.94
C THR A 493 16.39 -2.34 35.35
N LEU A 494 16.92 -1.68 36.39
CA LEU A 494 16.59 -1.98 37.77
C LEU A 494 15.09 -1.87 38.09
N ASN A 495 14.34 -1.13 37.28
CA ASN A 495 12.89 -0.96 37.41
C ASN A 495 12.09 -1.97 36.60
N GLY A 496 12.72 -3.02 36.04
CA GLY A 496 12.05 -4.09 35.28
C GLY A 496 11.59 -3.68 33.88
N LYS A 497 12.06 -2.56 33.34
CA LYS A 497 11.82 -2.16 31.94
C LYS A 497 12.97 -2.65 31.05
N ILE A 498 12.68 -2.91 29.77
CA ILE A 498 13.73 -3.24 28.80
C ILE A 498 14.75 -2.13 28.72
N ASP A 499 16.03 -2.48 28.92
CA ASP A 499 17.14 -1.55 28.73
C ASP A 499 17.50 -1.44 27.25
N ARG A 500 17.03 -0.38 26.64
CA ARG A 500 17.18 -0.15 25.20
C ARG A 500 18.58 0.25 24.79
N ALA A 501 19.33 0.93 25.66
CA ALA A 501 20.72 1.25 25.39
C ALA A 501 21.53 -0.05 25.28
N ALA A 502 21.41 -0.90 26.29
CA ALA A 502 22.05 -2.22 26.29
C ALA A 502 21.54 -3.11 25.13
N LEU A 503 20.27 -2.97 24.73
CA LEU A 503 19.74 -3.72 23.59
C LEU A 503 20.33 -3.25 22.26
N ARG A 504 20.49 -1.94 22.06
CA ARG A 504 21.16 -1.36 20.87
C ARG A 504 22.63 -1.78 20.80
N GLU A 505 23.33 -1.80 21.94
CA GLU A 505 24.71 -2.31 22.00
C GLU A 505 24.80 -3.80 21.60
N LYS A 506 23.86 -4.65 22.05
CA LYS A 506 23.78 -6.05 21.62
C LYS A 506 23.49 -6.18 20.13
N ILE A 507 22.63 -5.34 19.58
CA ILE A 507 22.32 -5.31 18.14
C ILE A 507 23.58 -4.90 17.35
N ALA A 508 24.31 -3.89 17.81
CA ALA A 508 25.55 -3.44 17.19
C ALA A 508 26.64 -4.53 17.28
N ALA A 509 26.84 -5.15 18.44
CA ALA A 509 27.78 -6.26 18.60
C ALA A 509 27.43 -7.48 17.74
N ALA A 510 26.14 -7.79 17.58
CA ALA A 510 25.69 -8.85 16.65
C ALA A 510 25.88 -8.46 15.17
N ARG A 511 26.00 -7.18 14.84
CA ARG A 511 26.43 -6.73 13.51
C ARG A 511 27.91 -7.03 13.29
N ASP A 512 28.76 -6.69 14.25
CA ASP A 512 30.20 -6.89 14.16
C ASP A 512 30.55 -8.39 14.03
N THR A 513 29.80 -9.28 14.69
CA THR A 513 29.99 -10.73 14.57
C THR A 513 29.51 -11.30 13.23
N THR A 514 28.55 -10.65 12.57
CA THR A 514 28.06 -11.06 11.24
C THR A 514 28.85 -10.37 10.12
N GLN A 515 29.42 -9.19 10.35
CA GLN A 515 30.21 -8.44 9.38
C GLN A 515 31.75 -8.62 9.53
N GLY A 516 32.21 -9.15 10.65
CA GLY A 516 33.66 -9.22 10.99
C GLY A 516 34.28 -10.61 10.88
N GLY A 517 33.56 -11.66 10.52
CA GLY A 517 34.04 -13.03 10.46
C GLY A 517 34.45 -13.54 9.08
N GLY A 518 34.14 -12.82 8.02
CA GLY A 518 34.42 -13.20 6.65
C GLY A 518 35.65 -12.46 6.07
N ASP A 519 36.27 -13.09 5.07
CA ASP A 519 37.37 -12.47 4.32
C ASP A 519 36.91 -11.21 3.56
N ALA A 520 37.74 -10.17 3.51
CA ALA A 520 37.47 -8.97 2.71
C ALA A 520 37.38 -9.32 1.21
N PRO A 521 36.62 -8.55 0.40
CA PRO A 521 36.57 -8.70 -1.05
C PRO A 521 37.96 -8.66 -1.69
N ARG A 522 38.31 -9.73 -2.46
CA ARG A 522 39.67 -9.94 -2.97
C ARG A 522 39.83 -9.47 -4.42
N THR A 523 38.85 -9.76 -5.26
CA THR A 523 38.96 -9.40 -6.70
C THR A 523 38.41 -7.98 -6.98
N PRO A 524 38.77 -7.34 -8.07
CA PRO A 524 38.18 -6.05 -8.47
C PRO A 524 36.66 -6.13 -8.60
N THR A 525 36.12 -7.23 -9.11
CA THR A 525 34.67 -7.45 -9.25
C THR A 525 34.01 -7.63 -7.88
N GLU A 526 34.62 -8.38 -6.95
CA GLU A 526 34.12 -8.47 -5.57
C GLU A 526 34.09 -7.09 -4.89
N GLN A 527 35.15 -6.29 -5.04
CA GLN A 527 35.24 -4.94 -4.46
C GLN A 527 34.18 -4.00 -5.05
N GLN A 528 33.94 -4.08 -6.35
CA GLN A 528 32.93 -3.27 -7.02
C GLN A 528 31.51 -3.68 -6.59
N LEU A 529 31.22 -4.97 -6.54
CA LEU A 529 29.94 -5.48 -6.04
C LEU A 529 29.72 -5.14 -4.57
N ALA A 530 30.77 -5.23 -3.74
CA ALA A 530 30.71 -4.84 -2.34
C ALA A 530 30.32 -3.36 -2.18
N GLY A 531 30.89 -2.46 -2.99
CA GLY A 531 30.52 -1.05 -3.02
C GLY A 531 29.07 -0.82 -3.46
N ILE A 532 28.60 -1.57 -4.44
CA ILE A 532 27.19 -1.54 -4.89
C ILE A 532 26.27 -2.01 -3.76
N TRP A 533 26.57 -3.15 -3.12
CA TRP A 533 25.78 -3.67 -2.00
C TRP A 533 25.76 -2.69 -0.82
N GLN A 534 26.93 -2.14 -0.47
CA GLN A 534 27.07 -1.16 0.59
C GLN A 534 26.14 0.05 0.34
N THR A 535 26.13 0.55 -0.89
CA THR A 535 25.30 1.70 -1.28
C THR A 535 23.80 1.36 -1.27
N LEU A 536 23.42 0.23 -1.87
CA LEU A 536 22.01 -0.18 -1.99
C LEU A 536 21.39 -0.55 -0.65
N LEU A 537 22.18 -1.17 0.22
CA LEU A 537 21.72 -1.64 1.52
C LEU A 537 22.00 -0.64 2.66
N GLY A 538 22.72 0.46 2.37
CA GLY A 538 23.10 1.45 3.38
C GLY A 538 23.96 0.84 4.50
N LEU A 539 24.94 -0.01 4.13
CA LEU A 539 25.82 -0.65 5.11
C LEU A 539 26.93 0.30 5.56
N ASP A 540 27.24 0.29 6.84
CA ASP A 540 28.32 1.13 7.42
C ASP A 540 29.71 0.67 6.97
N ALA A 541 29.88 -0.65 6.69
CA ALA A 541 31.11 -1.25 6.19
C ALA A 541 30.84 -2.06 4.92
N ALA A 542 31.87 -2.28 4.11
CA ALA A 542 31.79 -3.14 2.96
C ALA A 542 31.47 -4.60 3.40
N PRO A 543 30.56 -5.29 2.69
CA PRO A 543 30.25 -6.71 2.98
C PRO A 543 31.49 -7.58 2.74
N SER A 544 31.55 -8.68 3.48
CA SER A 544 32.58 -9.71 3.27
C SER A 544 32.28 -10.52 2.00
N ARG A 545 33.29 -11.24 1.51
CA ARG A 545 33.13 -12.07 0.32
C ARG A 545 32.20 -13.26 0.50
N ASP A 546 31.95 -13.66 1.75
CA ASP A 546 31.08 -14.76 2.11
C ASP A 546 29.65 -14.33 2.45
N ASP A 547 29.42 -13.00 2.53
CA ASP A 547 28.09 -12.45 2.81
C ASP A 547 27.10 -12.71 1.66
N ARG A 548 25.82 -12.89 2.03
CA ARG A 548 24.72 -13.11 1.11
C ARG A 548 23.78 -11.91 1.09
N PHE A 549 23.31 -11.53 -0.10
CA PHE A 549 22.61 -10.28 -0.31
C PHE A 549 21.31 -10.18 0.52
N PHE A 550 20.50 -11.25 0.51
CA PHE A 550 19.27 -11.27 1.28
C PHE A 550 19.50 -11.44 2.79
N ALA A 551 20.59 -12.09 3.19
CA ALA A 551 20.97 -12.19 4.59
C ALA A 551 21.36 -10.84 5.20
N LEU A 552 21.90 -9.92 4.37
CA LEU A 552 22.20 -8.53 4.75
C LEU A 552 20.96 -7.61 4.77
N GLY A 553 19.76 -8.16 4.52
CA GLY A 553 18.50 -7.43 4.62
C GLY A 553 17.97 -6.86 3.31
N ALA A 554 18.47 -7.34 2.17
CA ALA A 554 17.88 -7.03 0.86
C ALA A 554 16.47 -7.61 0.73
N ASP A 555 15.64 -6.98 -0.09
CA ASP A 555 14.35 -7.47 -0.54
C ASP A 555 14.34 -7.66 -2.06
N SER A 556 13.21 -8.07 -2.61
CA SER A 556 13.07 -8.29 -4.06
C SER A 556 13.28 -7.02 -4.88
N LEU A 557 12.97 -5.84 -4.32
CA LEU A 557 13.20 -4.56 -4.96
C LEU A 557 14.70 -4.24 -5.00
N ALA A 558 15.39 -4.46 -3.88
CA ALA A 558 16.84 -4.29 -3.78
C ALA A 558 17.58 -5.24 -4.75
N ALA A 559 17.09 -6.47 -4.97
CA ALA A 559 17.66 -7.39 -5.96
C ALA A 559 17.52 -6.86 -7.40
N MET A 560 16.40 -6.26 -7.76
CA MET A 560 16.21 -5.62 -9.06
C MET A 560 17.10 -4.39 -9.22
N GLN A 561 17.24 -3.59 -8.17
CA GLN A 561 18.17 -2.44 -8.15
C GLN A 561 19.63 -2.91 -8.27
N LEU A 562 19.98 -4.02 -7.63
CA LEU A 562 21.30 -4.64 -7.75
C LEU A 562 21.58 -5.08 -9.19
N GLN A 563 20.63 -5.73 -9.86
CA GLN A 563 20.78 -6.10 -11.28
C GLN A 563 21.03 -4.88 -12.17
N ALA A 564 20.23 -3.82 -11.98
CA ALA A 564 20.40 -2.57 -12.71
C ALA A 564 21.75 -1.90 -12.43
N ALA A 565 22.20 -1.90 -11.17
CA ALA A 565 23.49 -1.34 -10.77
C ALA A 565 24.68 -2.14 -11.34
N ILE A 566 24.62 -3.49 -11.31
CA ILE A 566 25.63 -4.36 -11.94
C ILE A 566 25.70 -4.07 -13.44
N ARG A 567 24.56 -4.02 -14.11
CA ARG A 567 24.49 -3.70 -15.53
C ARG A 567 25.09 -2.34 -15.85
N ALA A 568 24.84 -1.33 -15.03
CA ALA A 568 25.39 0.01 -15.23
C ALA A 568 26.92 0.08 -14.97
N ALA A 569 27.38 -0.63 -13.94
CA ALA A 569 28.77 -0.56 -13.48
C ALA A 569 29.73 -1.47 -14.26
N VAL A 570 29.30 -2.70 -14.56
CA VAL A 570 30.15 -3.78 -15.15
C VAL A 570 29.71 -4.12 -16.57
N ARG A 571 28.56 -3.57 -17.04
CA ARG A 571 27.97 -3.82 -18.36
C ARG A 571 27.63 -5.29 -18.63
N VAL A 572 27.39 -6.04 -17.56
CA VAL A 572 26.97 -7.44 -17.60
C VAL A 572 25.48 -7.53 -17.24
N ASN A 573 24.74 -8.33 -17.97
CA ASN A 573 23.33 -8.59 -17.69
C ASN A 573 23.23 -9.95 -16.99
N LEU A 574 23.22 -9.92 -15.65
CA LEU A 574 23.00 -11.14 -14.86
C LEU A 574 21.51 -11.53 -14.89
N ARG A 575 21.26 -12.81 -14.93
CA ARG A 575 19.91 -13.36 -14.77
C ARG A 575 19.42 -13.11 -13.33
N LEU A 576 18.15 -12.77 -13.19
CA LEU A 576 17.55 -12.55 -11.85
C LEU A 576 17.54 -13.82 -11.00
N ASP A 577 17.41 -15.01 -11.62
CA ASP A 577 17.50 -16.29 -10.92
C ASP A 577 18.86 -16.48 -10.20
N THR A 578 19.95 -16.00 -10.82
CA THR A 578 21.28 -15.99 -10.20
C THR A 578 21.29 -15.16 -8.92
N LEU A 579 20.59 -14.02 -8.90
CA LEU A 579 20.49 -13.18 -7.70
C LEU A 579 19.55 -13.78 -6.64
N PHE A 580 18.43 -14.36 -7.07
CA PHE A 580 17.49 -15.01 -6.15
C PHE A 580 17.96 -16.33 -5.58
N ALA A 581 18.96 -16.97 -6.19
CA ALA A 581 19.66 -18.10 -5.59
C ALA A 581 20.46 -17.71 -4.33
N ASP A 582 20.48 -16.39 -4.00
CA ASP A 582 21.18 -15.79 -2.87
C ASP A 582 22.66 -16.20 -2.79
N PRO A 583 23.45 -16.02 -3.87
CA PRO A 583 24.86 -16.37 -3.86
C PRO A 583 25.63 -15.51 -2.86
N ALA A 584 26.74 -16.03 -2.33
CA ALA A 584 27.70 -15.21 -1.62
C ALA A 584 28.31 -14.15 -2.58
N LEU A 585 28.83 -13.06 -2.02
CA LEU A 585 29.42 -11.97 -2.81
C LEU A 585 30.49 -12.48 -3.80
N ALA A 586 31.34 -13.41 -3.35
CA ALA A 586 32.36 -14.04 -4.18
C ALA A 586 31.76 -14.89 -5.31
N GLU A 587 30.74 -15.68 -5.01
CA GLU A 587 30.03 -16.51 -6.00
C GLU A 587 29.33 -15.63 -7.06
N LEU A 588 28.74 -14.50 -6.61
CA LEU A 588 28.15 -13.52 -7.52
C LEU A 588 29.20 -12.84 -8.40
N ALA A 589 30.35 -12.50 -7.84
CA ALA A 589 31.46 -11.93 -8.61
C ALA A 589 31.98 -12.89 -9.69
N GLU A 590 32.11 -14.18 -9.35
CA GLU A 590 32.46 -15.21 -10.33
C GLU A 590 31.41 -15.35 -11.45
N ALA A 591 30.13 -15.20 -11.13
CA ALA A 591 29.05 -15.23 -12.12
C ALA A 591 29.13 -14.02 -13.05
N VAL A 592 29.43 -12.82 -12.51
CA VAL A 592 29.67 -11.59 -13.29
C VAL A 592 30.86 -11.77 -14.21
N ASP A 593 32.04 -12.23 -13.68
CA ASP A 593 33.27 -12.43 -14.46
C ASP A 593 33.10 -13.51 -15.54
N ARG A 594 32.23 -14.50 -15.32
CA ARG A 594 31.91 -15.53 -16.31
C ARG A 594 31.07 -14.96 -17.43
N ALA A 595 30.03 -14.20 -17.09
CA ALA A 595 29.15 -13.56 -18.04
C ALA A 595 29.90 -12.51 -18.90
N GLU A 596 30.86 -11.80 -18.32
CA GLU A 596 31.75 -10.85 -19.06
C GLU A 596 32.60 -11.56 -20.08
N ARG A 597 33.13 -12.74 -19.76
CA ARG A 597 33.93 -13.57 -20.67
C ARG A 597 33.14 -14.18 -21.82
N GLU A 598 31.85 -14.49 -21.58
CA GLU A 598 30.98 -15.10 -22.57
C GLU A 598 30.42 -14.08 -23.58
N THR A 599 30.24 -12.83 -23.18
CA THR A 599 29.63 -11.81 -24.04
C THR A 599 30.61 -11.06 -24.95
N GLY A 600 31.91 -11.02 -24.66
CA GLY A 600 32.99 -10.51 -25.54
C GLY A 600 32.85 -9.09 -26.11
N GLU A 601 31.68 -8.45 -26.02
CA GLU A 601 31.43 -7.06 -26.41
C GLU A 601 30.60 -6.33 -25.33
N PRO A 602 30.94 -5.06 -25.01
CA PRO A 602 30.14 -4.28 -24.05
C PRO A 602 28.80 -3.93 -24.65
N LEU A 603 27.71 -4.24 -23.91
CA LEU A 603 26.35 -3.87 -24.28
C LEU A 603 26.23 -2.37 -24.57
N ALA A 604 25.74 -2.02 -25.75
CA ALA A 604 25.44 -0.64 -26.11
C ALA A 604 24.40 -0.03 -25.14
N ALA A 605 24.59 1.24 -24.78
CA ALA A 605 23.62 1.97 -23.96
C ALA A 605 22.25 1.92 -24.62
N ILE A 606 21.20 1.53 -23.86
CA ILE A 606 19.82 1.53 -24.36
C ILE A 606 19.41 2.99 -24.54
N ALA A 607 19.37 3.45 -25.80
CA ALA A 607 18.74 4.71 -26.14
C ALA A 607 17.22 4.52 -26.05
N ALA A 608 16.53 5.42 -25.37
CA ALA A 608 15.07 5.45 -25.34
C ALA A 608 14.54 5.55 -26.79
N ARG A 609 13.89 4.49 -27.26
CA ARG A 609 13.22 4.52 -28.56
C ARG A 609 11.90 5.26 -28.41
N ARG A 610 11.83 6.47 -28.98
CA ARG A 610 10.54 7.10 -29.27
C ARG A 610 9.78 6.18 -30.22
N SER A 611 8.53 5.87 -29.89
CA SER A 611 7.59 5.24 -30.79
C SER A 611 7.43 6.10 -32.03
N THR A 612 8.12 5.73 -33.11
CA THR A 612 7.78 6.20 -34.45
C THR A 612 6.91 5.13 -35.06
N THR A 613 5.62 5.32 -35.00
CA THR A 613 4.70 4.74 -35.98
C THR A 613 5.23 5.18 -37.34
N ASP A 614 5.63 4.22 -38.17
CA ASP A 614 5.53 4.22 -39.60
C ASP A 614 6.73 3.45 -40.23
N ALA A 615 6.43 2.55 -41.10
CA ALA A 615 7.26 1.78 -42.02
C ALA A 615 7.90 0.47 -41.52
N ALA A 616 8.20 0.26 -40.23
CA ALA A 616 8.68 -1.04 -39.75
C ALA A 616 7.54 -2.06 -39.50
N ASP A 617 6.34 -1.57 -39.22
CA ASP A 617 5.18 -2.43 -38.95
C ASP A 617 4.61 -3.11 -40.20
N ALA A 618 4.86 -2.57 -41.38
CA ALA A 618 4.44 -3.18 -42.64
C ALA A 618 5.27 -4.44 -43.03
N ALA A 619 6.54 -4.49 -42.61
CA ALA A 619 7.41 -5.67 -42.83
C ALA A 619 7.21 -6.75 -41.75
N ALA A 620 6.77 -6.38 -40.56
CA ALA A 620 6.47 -7.29 -39.46
C ALA A 620 5.14 -8.06 -39.67
N ALA A 621 4.26 -7.59 -40.51
CA ALA A 621 2.96 -8.23 -40.79
C ALA A 621 3.05 -9.63 -41.44
N CYS A 622 4.22 -10.04 -41.93
CA CYS A 622 4.45 -11.39 -42.51
C CYS A 622 5.33 -12.29 -41.61
N ALA A 623 5.83 -11.82 -40.49
CA ALA A 623 6.63 -12.63 -39.59
C ALA A 623 5.74 -13.52 -38.68
N PRO A 624 6.17 -14.76 -38.36
CA PRO A 624 5.39 -15.67 -37.53
C PRO A 624 5.28 -15.15 -36.07
N TYR A 625 6.14 -14.28 -35.67
CA TYR A 625 6.11 -13.61 -34.35
C TYR A 625 6.91 -12.30 -34.38
N VAL A 626 6.68 -11.48 -33.36
CA VAL A 626 7.44 -10.24 -33.09
C VAL A 626 7.95 -10.30 -31.66
N ASP A 627 9.25 -10.13 -31.47
CA ASP A 627 9.88 -10.07 -30.15
C ASP A 627 9.98 -8.61 -29.69
N ARG A 628 9.58 -8.38 -28.44
CA ARG A 628 9.68 -7.11 -27.73
C ARG A 628 10.29 -7.33 -26.36
N ALA A 629 10.95 -6.34 -25.79
CA ALA A 629 11.45 -6.46 -24.42
C ALA A 629 10.29 -6.73 -23.46
N ALA A 630 10.44 -7.74 -22.61
CA ALA A 630 9.46 -8.06 -21.60
C ALA A 630 9.43 -6.94 -20.53
N SER A 631 8.24 -6.59 -20.07
CA SER A 631 8.08 -5.68 -18.93
C SER A 631 8.66 -6.28 -17.65
N LEU A 632 9.00 -5.46 -16.65
CA LEU A 632 9.49 -5.94 -15.35
C LEU A 632 8.51 -6.94 -14.69
N ALA A 633 7.22 -6.74 -14.85
CA ALA A 633 6.20 -7.68 -14.35
C ALA A 633 6.28 -9.03 -15.08
N GLN A 634 6.43 -9.02 -16.41
CA GLN A 634 6.59 -10.26 -17.21
C GLN A 634 7.90 -10.98 -16.88
N GLN A 635 8.99 -10.25 -16.68
CA GLN A 635 10.27 -10.82 -16.23
C GLN A 635 10.13 -11.47 -14.86
N ARG A 636 9.38 -10.86 -13.93
CA ARG A 636 9.07 -11.46 -12.63
C ARG A 636 8.28 -12.76 -12.79
N PHE A 637 7.26 -12.80 -13.63
CA PHE A 637 6.53 -14.04 -13.91
C PHE A 637 7.41 -15.11 -14.53
N TRP A 638 8.32 -14.72 -15.42
CA TRP A 638 9.30 -15.65 -16.01
C TRP A 638 10.17 -16.31 -14.96
N VAL A 639 10.69 -15.53 -14.00
CA VAL A 639 11.51 -16.05 -12.90
C VAL A 639 10.69 -16.96 -11.98
N LEU A 640 9.49 -16.55 -11.60
CA LEU A 640 8.63 -17.33 -10.70
C LEU A 640 8.18 -18.65 -11.35
N ALA A 641 8.02 -18.68 -12.66
CA ALA A 641 7.66 -19.90 -13.40
C ALA A 641 8.79 -20.97 -13.41
N GLN A 642 10.03 -20.60 -13.05
CA GLN A 642 11.10 -21.57 -12.90
C GLN A 642 10.92 -22.49 -11.66
N THR A 643 10.04 -22.11 -10.72
CA THR A 643 9.67 -22.92 -9.56
C THR A 643 8.23 -23.40 -9.70
N ARG A 644 8.01 -24.72 -9.60
CA ARG A 644 6.71 -25.35 -9.84
C ARG A 644 5.58 -24.77 -8.96
N ASP A 645 5.86 -24.61 -7.68
CA ASP A 645 4.87 -24.15 -6.70
C ASP A 645 4.53 -22.65 -6.84
N ALA A 646 5.51 -21.83 -7.23
CA ALA A 646 5.28 -20.41 -7.44
C ALA A 646 4.53 -20.12 -8.76
N SER A 647 4.68 -20.96 -9.79
CA SER A 647 3.96 -20.81 -11.05
C SER A 647 2.45 -20.95 -10.85
N ALA A 648 2.00 -21.97 -10.12
CA ALA A 648 0.58 -22.24 -9.90
C ALA A 648 -0.14 -21.12 -9.13
N ALA A 649 0.56 -20.38 -8.26
CA ALA A 649 -0.01 -19.29 -7.47
C ALA A 649 -0.52 -18.10 -8.31
N TYR A 650 -0.10 -18.00 -9.58
CA TYR A 650 -0.50 -16.92 -10.49
C TYR A 650 -1.49 -17.36 -11.56
N HIS A 651 -1.99 -18.59 -11.49
CA HIS A 651 -3.01 -19.05 -12.39
C HIS A 651 -4.36 -18.40 -12.06
N ILE A 652 -5.05 -17.93 -13.07
CA ILE A 652 -6.44 -17.48 -12.97
C ILE A 652 -7.31 -18.61 -13.51
N ALA A 653 -7.85 -19.43 -12.61
CA ALA A 653 -8.79 -20.47 -12.95
C ALA A 653 -10.21 -19.97 -12.78
N ALA A 654 -11.05 -20.23 -13.78
CA ALA A 654 -12.48 -19.92 -13.74
C ALA A 654 -13.27 -21.09 -14.33
N HIS A 655 -14.43 -21.39 -13.76
CA HIS A 655 -15.37 -22.35 -14.32
C HIS A 655 -16.76 -21.74 -14.38
N TRP A 656 -17.49 -22.12 -15.43
CA TRP A 656 -18.86 -21.68 -15.67
C TRP A 656 -19.74 -22.88 -15.98
N THR A 657 -20.98 -22.86 -15.50
CA THR A 657 -22.01 -23.80 -15.93
C THR A 657 -22.78 -23.17 -17.09
N ILE A 658 -22.95 -23.94 -18.17
CA ILE A 658 -23.71 -23.53 -19.33
C ILE A 658 -24.93 -24.46 -19.40
N ASP A 659 -26.11 -23.90 -19.25
CA ASP A 659 -27.37 -24.62 -19.36
C ASP A 659 -27.96 -24.45 -20.79
N GLY A 660 -28.36 -25.56 -21.41
CA GLY A 660 -28.92 -25.58 -22.75
C GLY A 660 -27.99 -26.18 -23.81
N THR A 661 -28.38 -26.09 -25.09
CA THR A 661 -27.61 -26.64 -26.22
C THR A 661 -26.44 -25.69 -26.55
N LEU A 662 -25.24 -26.22 -26.48
CA LEU A 662 -24.02 -25.48 -26.80
C LEU A 662 -23.54 -25.86 -28.23
N ASP A 663 -23.37 -24.86 -29.08
CA ASP A 663 -22.61 -25.01 -30.32
C ASP A 663 -21.09 -24.93 -30.01
N ARG A 664 -20.48 -26.10 -29.91
CA ARG A 664 -19.05 -26.26 -29.58
C ARG A 664 -18.15 -25.58 -30.63
N ASP A 665 -18.52 -25.64 -31.89
CA ASP A 665 -17.72 -25.06 -32.99
C ASP A 665 -17.83 -23.51 -32.96
N ALA A 666 -19.01 -22.99 -32.63
CA ALA A 666 -19.18 -21.56 -32.45
C ALA A 666 -18.35 -21.06 -31.24
N LEU A 667 -18.31 -21.83 -30.14
CA LEU A 667 -17.47 -21.51 -28.97
C LEU A 667 -15.98 -21.49 -29.33
N GLN A 668 -15.49 -22.48 -30.10
CA GLN A 668 -14.11 -22.52 -30.58
C GLN A 668 -13.79 -21.31 -31.45
N ARG A 669 -14.67 -20.98 -32.42
CA ARG A 669 -14.48 -19.79 -33.27
C ARG A 669 -14.48 -18.49 -32.47
N ALA A 670 -15.30 -18.38 -31.45
CA ALA A 670 -15.34 -17.23 -30.57
C ALA A 670 -14.03 -17.09 -29.77
N LEU A 671 -13.51 -18.20 -29.23
CA LEU A 671 -12.23 -18.25 -28.52
C LEU A 671 -11.08 -17.86 -29.46
N ASP A 672 -11.02 -18.41 -30.67
CA ASP A 672 -10.00 -18.07 -31.67
C ASP A 672 -10.06 -16.59 -32.07
N HIS A 673 -11.28 -16.03 -32.18
CA HIS A 673 -11.46 -14.59 -32.44
C HIS A 673 -10.91 -13.71 -31.31
N VAL A 674 -11.21 -14.06 -30.06
CA VAL A 674 -10.71 -13.32 -28.88
C VAL A 674 -9.19 -13.38 -28.80
N ILE A 675 -8.60 -14.58 -28.99
CA ILE A 675 -7.14 -14.77 -28.99
C ILE A 675 -6.48 -13.96 -30.10
N GLY A 676 -7.06 -14.02 -31.32
CA GLY A 676 -6.57 -13.25 -32.47
C GLY A 676 -6.60 -11.75 -32.24
N ARG A 677 -7.61 -11.23 -31.52
CA ARG A 677 -7.80 -9.81 -31.24
C ARG A 677 -6.85 -9.28 -30.16
N HIS A 678 -6.49 -10.11 -29.18
CA HIS A 678 -5.73 -9.68 -27.99
C HIS A 678 -4.33 -10.28 -27.97
N GLU A 679 -3.30 -9.45 -28.16
CA GLU A 679 -1.90 -9.89 -28.22
C GLU A 679 -1.45 -10.61 -26.95
N ALA A 680 -1.93 -10.21 -25.79
CA ALA A 680 -1.59 -10.82 -24.50
C ALA A 680 -1.88 -12.33 -24.46
N TRP A 681 -2.93 -12.81 -25.14
CA TRP A 681 -3.33 -14.22 -25.18
C TRP A 681 -2.47 -15.09 -26.13
N ARG A 682 -1.70 -14.43 -26.99
CA ARG A 682 -0.78 -15.08 -27.95
C ARG A 682 0.68 -14.64 -27.75
N THR A 683 0.98 -14.18 -26.53
CA THR A 683 2.33 -13.79 -26.10
C THR A 683 2.95 -14.90 -25.27
N THR A 684 4.19 -15.27 -25.58
CA THR A 684 5.03 -16.14 -24.76
C THR A 684 6.24 -15.36 -24.27
N LEU A 685 6.91 -15.87 -23.24
CA LEU A 685 8.14 -15.27 -22.72
C LEU A 685 9.30 -16.18 -23.08
N VAL A 686 10.34 -15.63 -23.67
CA VAL A 686 11.52 -16.38 -24.10
C VAL A 686 12.79 -15.60 -23.74
N ASP A 687 13.88 -16.29 -23.45
CA ASP A 687 15.19 -15.65 -23.39
C ASP A 687 15.73 -15.45 -24.81
N ASN A 688 16.30 -14.27 -25.07
CA ASN A 688 17.13 -14.08 -26.24
C ASN A 688 18.56 -14.61 -26.00
N ASP A 689 19.40 -14.58 -27.04
CA ASP A 689 20.79 -15.04 -26.96
C ASP A 689 21.64 -14.27 -25.93
N ASP A 690 21.18 -13.07 -25.51
CA ASP A 690 21.82 -12.23 -24.48
C ASP A 690 21.26 -12.49 -23.07
N GLY A 691 20.38 -13.48 -22.90
CA GLY A 691 19.73 -13.80 -21.62
C GLY A 691 18.70 -12.75 -21.15
N VAL A 692 18.22 -11.91 -22.07
CA VAL A 692 17.16 -10.93 -21.78
C VAL A 692 15.81 -11.59 -22.05
N VAL A 693 14.91 -11.51 -21.07
CA VAL A 693 13.55 -12.00 -21.25
C VAL A 693 12.79 -11.11 -22.23
N MET A 694 12.30 -11.74 -23.30
CA MET A 694 11.51 -11.11 -24.35
C MET A 694 10.08 -11.59 -24.28
N GLN A 695 9.14 -10.71 -24.54
CA GLN A 695 7.78 -11.10 -24.89
C GLN A 695 7.72 -11.38 -26.40
N ARG A 696 7.42 -12.62 -26.73
CA ARG A 696 7.25 -13.08 -28.11
C ARG A 696 5.77 -13.07 -28.46
N ILE A 697 5.36 -12.11 -29.28
CA ILE A 697 3.97 -11.95 -29.71
C ILE A 697 3.80 -12.74 -31.01
N HIS A 698 3.11 -13.86 -30.94
CA HIS A 698 2.87 -14.71 -32.10
C HIS A 698 1.79 -14.10 -32.99
N ALA A 699 1.95 -14.23 -34.33
CA ALA A 699 0.90 -13.86 -35.27
C ALA A 699 -0.35 -14.72 -35.05
N HIS A 700 -0.14 -16.00 -34.75
CA HIS A 700 -1.20 -16.97 -34.44
C HIS A 700 -0.70 -17.95 -33.37
N LEU A 701 -1.49 -18.18 -32.32
CA LEU A 701 -1.23 -19.15 -31.26
C LEU A 701 -2.55 -19.85 -30.92
N PRO A 702 -2.89 -20.98 -31.55
CA PRO A 702 -4.20 -21.61 -31.39
C PRO A 702 -4.34 -22.24 -30.00
N VAL A 703 -5.52 -22.11 -29.42
CA VAL A 703 -5.95 -22.80 -28.20
C VAL A 703 -7.13 -23.69 -28.51
N SER A 704 -6.95 -24.99 -28.42
CA SER A 704 -8.05 -25.94 -28.63
C SER A 704 -8.79 -26.19 -27.32
N ILE A 705 -10.12 -26.17 -27.37
CA ILE A 705 -10.96 -26.57 -26.24
C ILE A 705 -10.89 -28.10 -26.14
N ALA A 706 -10.43 -28.60 -24.99
CA ALA A 706 -10.46 -30.05 -24.71
C ALA A 706 -11.89 -30.47 -24.33
N ASP A 707 -12.34 -31.61 -24.83
CA ASP A 707 -13.67 -32.14 -24.53
C ASP A 707 -13.57 -33.35 -23.59
N VAL A 708 -14.35 -33.34 -22.51
CA VAL A 708 -14.46 -34.43 -21.54
C VAL A 708 -15.93 -34.77 -21.36
N ASP A 709 -16.31 -35.99 -21.67
CA ASP A 709 -17.68 -36.47 -21.51
C ASP A 709 -17.82 -37.29 -20.22
N LEU A 710 -18.63 -36.83 -19.30
CA LEU A 710 -18.93 -37.49 -18.03
C LEU A 710 -20.38 -37.94 -17.91
N ARG A 711 -21.17 -37.86 -18.98
CA ARG A 711 -22.63 -38.13 -18.97
C ARG A 711 -22.98 -39.57 -18.58
N ASP A 712 -22.10 -40.50 -18.86
CA ASP A 712 -22.31 -41.95 -18.55
C ASP A 712 -22.05 -42.28 -17.05
N GLN A 713 -21.64 -41.30 -16.25
CA GLN A 713 -21.33 -41.53 -14.84
C GLN A 713 -22.52 -41.20 -13.92
N PRO A 714 -22.63 -41.88 -12.75
CA PRO A 714 -23.58 -41.51 -11.75
C PRO A 714 -23.37 -40.04 -11.26
N PRO A 715 -24.43 -39.28 -10.91
CA PRO A 715 -24.35 -37.85 -10.59
C PRO A 715 -23.24 -37.49 -9.59
N ALA A 716 -23.18 -38.17 -8.44
CA ALA A 716 -22.19 -37.89 -7.42
C ALA A 716 -20.72 -38.19 -7.87
N ALA A 717 -20.50 -39.20 -8.69
CA ALA A 717 -19.19 -39.53 -9.25
C ALA A 717 -18.77 -38.52 -10.33
N ARG A 718 -19.71 -38.10 -11.15
CA ARG A 718 -19.56 -37.09 -12.18
C ARG A 718 -19.15 -35.74 -11.61
N ASP A 719 -19.88 -35.25 -10.58
CA ASP A 719 -19.61 -33.97 -9.94
C ASP A 719 -18.24 -34.00 -9.24
N ALA A 720 -17.91 -35.11 -8.55
CA ALA A 720 -16.60 -35.30 -7.95
C ALA A 720 -15.47 -35.36 -8.98
N GLN A 721 -15.71 -35.89 -10.16
CA GLN A 721 -14.71 -35.96 -11.24
C GLN A 721 -14.55 -34.61 -11.94
N ALA A 722 -15.62 -33.86 -12.13
CA ALA A 722 -15.57 -32.50 -12.67
C ALA A 722 -14.75 -31.58 -11.71
N ALA A 723 -14.99 -31.67 -10.41
CA ALA A 723 -14.21 -30.93 -9.41
C ALA A 723 -12.71 -31.27 -9.47
N ARG A 724 -12.35 -32.56 -9.51
CA ARG A 724 -10.95 -32.98 -9.66
C ARG A 724 -10.30 -32.52 -10.96
N LEU A 725 -11.05 -32.46 -12.05
CA LEU A 725 -10.55 -31.91 -13.31
C LEU A 725 -10.25 -30.42 -13.16
N ALA A 726 -11.15 -29.66 -12.56
CA ALA A 726 -10.96 -28.24 -12.32
C ALA A 726 -9.73 -27.95 -11.41
N GLU A 727 -9.57 -28.71 -10.31
CA GLU A 727 -8.41 -28.61 -9.44
C GLU A 727 -7.09 -28.91 -10.16
N ARG A 728 -7.09 -29.95 -10.98
CA ARG A 728 -5.90 -30.32 -11.78
C ARG A 728 -5.55 -29.23 -12.79
N GLU A 729 -6.52 -28.71 -13.53
CA GLU A 729 -6.33 -27.64 -14.50
C GLU A 729 -5.80 -26.35 -13.82
N ALA A 730 -6.29 -26.04 -12.62
CA ALA A 730 -5.83 -24.90 -11.85
C ALA A 730 -4.38 -25.07 -11.35
N ALA A 731 -3.97 -26.30 -11.04
CA ALA A 731 -2.64 -26.61 -10.50
C ALA A 731 -1.56 -26.86 -11.55
N GLU A 732 -1.94 -27.20 -12.80
CA GLU A 732 -0.99 -27.56 -13.87
C GLU A 732 -0.22 -26.32 -14.35
N PRO A 733 1.12 -26.27 -14.24
CA PRO A 733 1.91 -25.12 -14.66
C PRO A 733 1.79 -24.82 -16.17
N PHE A 734 1.93 -23.54 -16.53
CA PHE A 734 2.09 -23.12 -17.91
C PHE A 734 3.59 -23.10 -18.28
N ASP A 735 3.92 -23.61 -19.49
CA ASP A 735 5.23 -23.35 -20.10
C ASP A 735 5.21 -21.96 -20.74
N LEU A 736 5.78 -20.97 -20.04
CA LEU A 736 5.76 -19.58 -20.51
C LEU A 736 6.54 -19.37 -21.80
N ALA A 737 7.50 -20.28 -22.14
CA ALA A 737 8.29 -20.19 -23.37
C ALA A 737 7.55 -20.71 -24.61
N ARG A 738 6.73 -21.73 -24.42
CA ARG A 738 6.03 -22.41 -25.53
C ARG A 738 4.59 -21.93 -25.66
N GLY A 739 3.94 -21.62 -24.54
CA GLY A 739 2.49 -21.36 -24.53
C GLY A 739 1.65 -22.54 -25.06
N PRO A 740 0.39 -22.32 -25.36
CA PRO A 740 -0.39 -21.11 -25.05
C PRO A 740 -0.57 -20.92 -23.54
N LEU A 741 -0.70 -19.66 -23.10
CA LEU A 741 -0.91 -19.32 -21.69
C LEU A 741 -2.39 -19.32 -21.30
N LEU A 742 -3.18 -20.06 -22.03
CA LEU A 742 -4.60 -20.31 -21.82
C LEU A 742 -4.90 -21.77 -22.09
N ARG A 743 -5.65 -22.41 -21.21
CA ARG A 743 -6.26 -23.72 -21.41
C ARG A 743 -7.77 -23.60 -21.27
N ALA A 744 -8.49 -24.38 -22.04
CA ALA A 744 -9.95 -24.43 -21.94
C ALA A 744 -10.41 -25.90 -22.05
N THR A 745 -11.25 -26.34 -21.12
CA THR A 745 -11.80 -27.68 -21.07
C THR A 745 -13.32 -27.61 -20.97
N LEU A 746 -14.02 -28.24 -21.86
CA LEU A 746 -15.48 -28.39 -21.86
C LEU A 746 -15.84 -29.74 -21.27
N VAL A 747 -16.60 -29.73 -20.17
CA VAL A 747 -17.03 -30.96 -19.49
C VAL A 747 -18.54 -31.15 -19.69
N ALA A 748 -18.93 -32.18 -20.41
CA ALA A 748 -20.36 -32.53 -20.60
C ALA A 748 -20.87 -33.30 -19.38
N LEU A 749 -21.83 -32.69 -18.65
CA LEU A 749 -22.43 -33.23 -17.42
C LEU A 749 -23.88 -33.74 -17.62
N ALA A 750 -24.58 -33.22 -18.61
CA ALA A 750 -25.95 -33.61 -18.95
C ALA A 750 -26.13 -33.70 -20.47
N GLY A 751 -27.15 -34.40 -20.93
CA GLY A 751 -27.45 -34.59 -22.35
C GLY A 751 -28.15 -33.40 -23.00
#